data_f51c212306ba07ef6297017657412d24
#
_entry.id   f51c212306ba07ef6297017657412d24
#
_cell.length_a   1.000
_cell.length_b   1.000
_cell.length_c   1.000
_cell.angle_alpha   90.00
_cell.angle_beta   90.00
_cell.angle_gamma   90.00
#
_symmetry.space_group_name_H-M   'P 1'
#
loop_
_entity.id
_entity.type
_entity.pdbx_description
1 polymer ?
#
loop_
_entity_poly.entity_id
_entity_poly.type
_entity_poly.pdbx_seq_one_letter_code
_entity_poly.pdbx_strand_id
1 'polypeptide(L)'
;SVNELLRIYEDTVSYMPSSTATDQANDISLYMHSKITAAVAHSMVHYFEEQGITDYKEYCYQNSKKFREMSAFRLISGDISGIQNFIYTIPSKGALKSLRGRSFYLEILMEQIVDELLDALQLTRVNLIYNGGGHFYVLAPNTTKTCTAIESMEKSINEWFLTVFGTKLYLALGSATATAAELIQSQRTLFRKVSQSVGKAKAKRYSERHLTDLFNPNSLYNTVLHGERECSICHTSTATLSPYGKDTDTEACPICNGLYRLGEQIVDSRDTVFVLASPNTSDDSERIPKVEVYVNNLNSDADNLKLYLYVVPEASLQKFESSHDIFRIYSKNTAKTGHNVFNRIWLADYVARKDNGQVYEFEELAASSGLGDDKGIKRLGVLRADVDNLGAAFIGGFISEGSDKFKYGTLSRYADLSRDLAMFFKVAVNKMAQGDVQGFGRSVTPFTIWANKKVTTRKIHVIYSGGDDVFLVGAWDELLELAIDIREKLAEVTDNKITMSAGLALFSPSYPVSQMAAITGLLESAAKDNDGKDSIALFGFETNSNGEERICRHVYKWEELIDNVIEDKLYTLDQLFVIPGINEAQPSKLKLGKGLVYKLMDLLQGILNDRVQGKHINVARILYLLARLEPKKHDPAYGSYKNFVTAIHTWIQTEVDCKALLTACNLIVYYMRETK
;
A
#
# COMPACT_ATOMS: atom_id res chain seq x y z
N SER A 1 -16.89 -10.16 -25.01
CA SER A 1 -17.72 -9.68 -23.88
C SER A 1 -17.55 -8.18 -23.67
N VAL A 2 -18.48 -7.53 -22.95
CA VAL A 2 -18.36 -6.09 -22.59
C VAL A 2 -17.09 -5.84 -21.77
N ASN A 3 -16.74 -6.74 -20.88
CA ASN A 3 -15.52 -6.61 -20.07
C ASN A 3 -14.23 -6.68 -20.91
N GLU A 4 -14.20 -7.46 -21.98
CA GLU A 4 -13.10 -7.53 -22.92
C GLU A 4 -12.97 -6.25 -23.75
N LEU A 5 -14.09 -5.73 -24.25
CA LEU A 5 -14.12 -4.43 -24.95
C LEU A 5 -13.65 -3.30 -24.03
N LEU A 6 -14.10 -3.28 -22.78
CA LEU A 6 -13.70 -2.29 -21.79
C LEU A 6 -12.19 -2.30 -21.57
N ARG A 7 -11.57 -3.48 -21.51
CA ARG A 7 -10.12 -3.64 -21.35
C ARG A 7 -9.35 -3.13 -22.56
N ILE A 8 -9.76 -3.50 -23.79
CA ILE A 8 -9.13 -3.01 -25.02
C ILE A 8 -9.22 -1.48 -25.08
N TYR A 9 -10.39 -0.95 -24.68
CA TYR A 9 -10.62 0.48 -24.64
C TYR A 9 -9.74 1.18 -23.60
N GLU A 10 -9.55 0.57 -22.43
CA GLU A 10 -8.60 1.05 -21.42
C GLU A 10 -7.19 1.15 -21.99
N ASP A 11 -6.69 0.12 -22.66
CA ASP A 11 -5.32 0.10 -23.20
C ASP A 11 -5.08 1.12 -24.31
N THR A 12 -6.14 1.51 -25.03
CA THR A 12 -6.01 2.39 -26.21
C THR A 12 -6.26 3.87 -25.92
N VAL A 13 -7.19 4.20 -25.03
CA VAL A 13 -7.65 5.59 -24.87
C VAL A 13 -7.53 6.14 -23.43
N SER A 14 -6.89 5.43 -22.51
CA SER A 14 -6.73 5.90 -21.13
C SER A 14 -5.93 7.20 -20.99
N TYR A 15 -5.07 7.51 -21.94
CA TYR A 15 -4.26 8.73 -21.96
C TYR A 15 -4.74 9.76 -22.98
N MET A 16 -5.88 9.52 -23.60
CA MET A 16 -6.53 10.49 -24.49
C MET A 16 -7.50 11.35 -23.67
N PRO A 17 -7.47 12.68 -23.78
CA PRO A 17 -8.41 13.54 -23.10
C PRO A 17 -9.83 13.33 -23.65
N SER A 18 -10.83 13.39 -22.77
CA SER A 18 -12.24 13.23 -23.14
C SER A 18 -12.81 14.44 -23.90
N SER A 19 -12.17 15.59 -23.80
CA SER A 19 -12.55 16.83 -24.50
C SER A 19 -11.34 17.46 -25.16
N THR A 20 -11.55 18.04 -26.33
CA THR A 20 -10.56 18.87 -27.05
C THR A 20 -10.91 20.37 -26.99
N ALA A 21 -11.96 20.72 -26.23
CA ALA A 21 -12.39 22.10 -26.06
C ALA A 21 -11.39 22.88 -25.23
N THR A 22 -11.01 24.07 -25.70
CA THR A 22 -9.96 24.90 -25.05
C THR A 22 -10.44 25.63 -23.80
N ASP A 23 -11.73 25.66 -23.57
CA ASP A 23 -12.40 26.27 -22.41
C ASP A 23 -12.71 25.26 -21.29
N GLN A 24 -12.33 24.00 -21.48
CA GLN A 24 -12.50 22.92 -20.51
C GLN A 24 -11.16 22.39 -20.02
N ALA A 25 -11.13 21.91 -18.79
CA ALA A 25 -9.99 21.17 -18.28
C ALA A 25 -9.92 19.80 -18.94
N ASN A 26 -8.79 19.48 -19.58
CA ASN A 26 -8.57 18.21 -20.28
C ASN A 26 -8.00 17.15 -19.33
N ASP A 27 -8.56 17.05 -18.14
CA ASP A 27 -8.10 16.26 -17.00
C ASP A 27 -8.86 14.93 -16.82
N ILE A 28 -9.82 14.63 -17.70
CA ILE A 28 -10.54 13.36 -17.68
C ILE A 28 -10.16 12.55 -18.92
N SER A 29 -9.76 11.30 -18.73
CA SER A 29 -9.49 10.39 -19.84
C SER A 29 -10.76 10.03 -20.62
N LEU A 30 -10.61 9.81 -21.94
CA LEU A 30 -11.71 9.34 -22.78
C LEU A 30 -12.23 7.98 -22.30
N TYR A 31 -11.34 7.11 -21.81
CA TYR A 31 -11.70 5.84 -21.21
C TYR A 31 -12.65 6.03 -20.02
N MET A 32 -12.27 6.86 -19.05
CA MET A 32 -13.07 7.02 -17.84
C MET A 32 -14.38 7.75 -18.10
N HIS A 33 -14.36 8.76 -18.97
CA HIS A 33 -15.59 9.43 -19.40
C HIS A 33 -16.58 8.45 -20.02
N SER A 34 -16.14 7.63 -20.97
CA SER A 34 -16.97 6.65 -21.64
C SER A 34 -17.48 5.54 -20.70
N LYS A 35 -16.60 5.06 -19.81
CA LYS A 35 -16.95 4.06 -18.80
C LYS A 35 -18.05 4.56 -17.87
N ILE A 36 -17.93 5.77 -17.34
CA ILE A 36 -18.95 6.35 -16.43
C ILE A 36 -20.25 6.64 -17.18
N THR A 37 -20.17 7.10 -18.42
CA THR A 37 -21.34 7.30 -19.27
C THR A 37 -22.10 5.98 -19.48
N ALA A 38 -21.37 4.91 -19.78
CA ALA A 38 -21.95 3.57 -19.92
C ALA A 38 -22.55 3.06 -18.59
N ALA A 39 -21.90 3.30 -17.45
CA ALA A 39 -22.39 2.94 -16.12
C ALA A 39 -23.72 3.63 -15.79
N VAL A 40 -23.81 4.93 -16.09
CA VAL A 40 -25.05 5.71 -15.91
C VAL A 40 -26.15 5.17 -16.81
N ALA A 41 -25.88 4.99 -18.11
CA ALA A 41 -26.84 4.46 -19.06
C ALA A 41 -27.34 3.06 -18.66
N HIS A 42 -26.46 2.16 -18.27
CA HIS A 42 -26.79 0.80 -17.82
C HIS A 42 -27.70 0.83 -16.58
N SER A 43 -27.37 1.66 -15.59
CA SER A 43 -28.20 1.83 -14.40
C SER A 43 -29.58 2.43 -14.72
N MET A 44 -29.64 3.37 -15.67
CA MET A 44 -30.91 3.94 -16.11
C MET A 44 -31.84 2.91 -16.77
N VAL A 45 -31.29 2.07 -17.65
CA VAL A 45 -32.07 1.02 -18.34
C VAL A 45 -32.72 0.09 -17.33
N HIS A 46 -31.94 -0.47 -16.38
CA HIS A 46 -32.50 -1.36 -15.35
C HIS A 46 -33.50 -0.67 -14.42
N TYR A 47 -33.30 0.62 -14.12
CA TYR A 47 -34.27 1.38 -13.35
C TYR A 47 -35.58 1.56 -14.13
N PHE A 48 -35.51 1.92 -15.42
CA PHE A 48 -36.68 2.08 -16.28
C PHE A 48 -37.42 0.77 -16.45
N GLU A 49 -36.73 -0.35 -16.63
CA GLU A 49 -37.33 -1.67 -16.72
C GLU A 49 -38.16 -2.01 -15.48
N GLU A 50 -37.62 -1.80 -14.27
CA GLU A 50 -38.35 -2.07 -13.03
C GLU A 50 -39.55 -1.13 -12.85
N GLN A 51 -39.43 0.13 -13.29
CA GLN A 51 -40.55 1.11 -13.23
C GLN A 51 -41.58 0.95 -14.38
N GLY A 52 -41.37 0.03 -15.32
CA GLY A 52 -42.21 -0.16 -16.48
C GLY A 52 -42.21 1.03 -17.46
N ILE A 53 -41.12 1.82 -17.46
CA ILE A 53 -40.93 2.98 -18.32
C ILE A 53 -40.42 2.52 -19.68
N THR A 54 -41.21 2.72 -20.74
CA THR A 54 -40.88 2.34 -22.13
C THR A 54 -40.63 3.55 -23.03
N ASP A 55 -41.16 4.72 -22.69
CA ASP A 55 -40.90 5.95 -23.44
C ASP A 55 -39.63 6.67 -22.90
N TYR A 56 -38.50 6.19 -23.36
CA TYR A 56 -37.19 6.80 -22.98
C TYR A 56 -37.06 8.24 -23.51
N LYS A 57 -37.71 8.59 -24.62
CA LYS A 57 -37.66 9.93 -25.19
C LYS A 57 -38.36 10.94 -24.30
N GLU A 58 -39.48 10.57 -23.69
CA GLU A 58 -40.12 11.43 -22.69
C GLU A 58 -39.21 11.73 -21.51
N TYR A 59 -38.64 10.70 -20.89
CA TYR A 59 -37.83 10.85 -19.66
C TYR A 59 -36.47 11.44 -19.91
N CYS A 60 -35.78 11.09 -21.01
CA CYS A 60 -34.43 11.55 -21.29
C CYS A 60 -34.38 12.94 -21.93
N TYR A 61 -35.43 13.35 -22.67
CA TYR A 61 -35.43 14.63 -23.39
C TYR A 61 -36.56 15.57 -22.96
N GLN A 62 -37.81 15.19 -23.12
CA GLN A 62 -38.95 16.08 -22.91
C GLN A 62 -39.14 16.48 -21.45
N ASN A 63 -39.04 15.52 -20.54
CA ASN A 63 -39.16 15.66 -19.09
C ASN A 63 -37.82 15.41 -18.35
N SER A 64 -36.68 15.68 -18.97
CA SER A 64 -35.35 15.41 -18.43
C SER A 64 -35.12 16.08 -17.07
N LYS A 65 -35.72 17.25 -16.81
CA LYS A 65 -35.64 17.92 -15.51
C LYS A 65 -36.28 17.07 -14.42
N LYS A 66 -37.45 16.51 -14.66
CA LYS A 66 -38.18 15.64 -13.73
C LYS A 66 -37.37 14.36 -13.43
N PHE A 67 -36.82 13.73 -14.50
CA PHE A 67 -35.99 12.55 -14.32
C PHE A 67 -34.73 12.83 -13.48
N ARG A 68 -34.09 14.01 -13.66
CA ARG A 68 -32.92 14.40 -12.87
C ARG A 68 -33.19 14.48 -11.37
N GLU A 69 -34.40 14.66 -10.94
CA GLU A 69 -34.81 14.69 -9.53
C GLU A 69 -35.26 13.32 -8.99
N MET A 70 -35.39 12.32 -9.87
CA MET A 70 -35.79 10.96 -9.46
C MET A 70 -34.57 10.23 -8.86
N SER A 71 -34.80 9.53 -7.74
CA SER A 71 -33.76 8.68 -7.11
C SER A 71 -33.54 7.38 -7.89
N ALA A 72 -33.03 7.50 -9.10
CA ALA A 72 -32.86 6.39 -10.03
C ALA A 72 -31.56 5.59 -9.83
N PHE A 73 -30.61 6.13 -9.07
CA PHE A 73 -29.28 5.55 -8.87
C PHE A 73 -29.04 5.17 -7.43
N ARG A 74 -28.12 4.23 -7.24
CA ARG A 74 -27.60 3.83 -5.94
C ARG A 74 -26.08 3.67 -6.04
N LEU A 75 -25.36 4.38 -5.20
CA LEU A 75 -23.91 4.17 -5.04
C LEU A 75 -23.70 3.14 -3.93
N ILE A 76 -23.04 2.04 -4.26
CA ILE A 76 -22.70 0.94 -3.35
C ILE A 76 -21.22 1.02 -3.05
N SER A 77 -20.85 0.75 -1.81
CA SER A 77 -19.46 0.63 -1.39
C SER A 77 -19.28 -0.57 -0.48
N GLY A 78 -18.17 -1.26 -0.66
CA GLY A 78 -17.72 -2.33 0.23
C GLY A 78 -16.32 -2.06 0.75
N ASP A 79 -16.07 -2.52 1.98
CA ASP A 79 -14.79 -2.33 2.67
C ASP A 79 -14.49 -3.55 3.53
N ILE A 80 -13.38 -4.24 3.24
CA ILE A 80 -12.92 -5.37 4.03
C ILE A 80 -12.14 -4.86 5.25
N SER A 81 -12.65 -5.15 6.43
CA SER A 81 -11.96 -4.89 7.71
C SER A 81 -11.05 -6.06 8.08
N GLY A 82 -9.89 -5.76 8.70
CA GLY A 82 -8.96 -6.78 9.20
C GLY A 82 -7.80 -7.11 8.25
N ILE A 83 -7.72 -6.46 7.09
CA ILE A 83 -6.71 -6.70 6.04
C ILE A 83 -5.29 -6.70 6.61
N GLN A 84 -4.90 -5.67 7.34
CA GLN A 84 -3.54 -5.51 7.85
C GLN A 84 -3.18 -6.64 8.84
N ASN A 85 -4.06 -6.94 9.78
CA ASN A 85 -3.85 -8.05 10.70
C ASN A 85 -3.76 -9.39 9.97
N PHE A 86 -4.59 -9.60 8.95
CA PHE A 86 -4.54 -10.81 8.15
C PHE A 86 -3.22 -10.95 7.39
N ILE A 87 -2.70 -9.88 6.78
CA ILE A 87 -1.45 -9.91 6.02
C ILE A 87 -0.25 -10.12 6.94
N TYR A 88 -0.16 -9.39 8.06
CA TYR A 88 1.05 -9.31 8.86
C TYR A 88 1.16 -10.36 9.99
N THR A 89 0.11 -11.13 10.27
CA THR A 89 0.17 -12.23 11.25
C THR A 89 0.89 -13.44 10.62
N ILE A 90 2.22 -13.37 10.55
CA ILE A 90 3.08 -14.39 9.97
C ILE A 90 4.41 -14.50 10.74
N PRO A 91 5.09 -15.66 10.69
CA PRO A 91 6.44 -15.81 11.23
C PRO A 91 7.47 -15.08 10.36
N SER A 92 8.65 -14.84 10.89
CA SER A 92 9.78 -14.28 10.14
C SER A 92 10.34 -15.24 9.08
N LYS A 93 10.31 -16.55 9.33
CA LYS A 93 10.78 -17.57 8.40
C LYS A 93 9.80 -17.72 7.22
N GLY A 94 10.30 -17.58 5.99
CA GLY A 94 9.47 -17.60 4.79
C GLY A 94 8.53 -16.39 4.66
N ALA A 95 8.86 -15.28 5.31
CA ALA A 95 8.01 -14.11 5.42
C ALA A 95 7.59 -13.53 4.07
N LEU A 96 8.53 -13.39 3.12
CA LEU A 96 8.23 -12.84 1.79
C LEU A 96 7.09 -13.60 1.10
N LYS A 97 7.18 -14.93 1.04
CA LYS A 97 6.19 -15.78 0.38
C LYS A 97 4.84 -15.67 1.07
N SER A 98 4.83 -15.71 2.41
CA SER A 98 3.60 -15.57 3.20
C SER A 98 2.91 -14.23 3.03
N LEU A 99 3.67 -13.14 3.09
CA LEU A 99 3.15 -11.78 2.89
C LEU A 99 2.54 -11.62 1.51
N ARG A 100 3.28 -12.04 0.48
CA ARG A 100 2.84 -11.94 -0.91
C ARG A 100 1.61 -12.80 -1.17
N GLY A 101 1.59 -14.04 -0.69
CA GLY A 101 0.44 -14.91 -0.83
C GLY A 101 -0.83 -14.33 -0.18
N ARG A 102 -0.72 -13.76 1.01
CA ARG A 102 -1.84 -13.13 1.71
C ARG A 102 -2.31 -11.85 1.06
N SER A 103 -1.38 -10.99 0.66
CA SER A 103 -1.68 -9.72 -0.02
C SER A 103 -2.40 -9.95 -1.35
N PHE A 104 -1.83 -10.80 -2.20
CA PHE A 104 -2.44 -11.11 -3.51
C PHE A 104 -3.75 -11.87 -3.40
N TYR A 105 -3.86 -12.79 -2.42
CA TYR A 105 -5.12 -13.47 -2.17
C TYR A 105 -6.25 -12.50 -1.84
N LEU A 106 -6.01 -11.52 -0.97
CA LEU A 106 -7.02 -10.52 -0.63
C LEU A 106 -7.39 -9.65 -1.83
N GLU A 107 -6.44 -9.31 -2.67
CA GLU A 107 -6.69 -8.53 -3.88
C GLU A 107 -7.59 -9.30 -4.88
N ILE A 108 -7.26 -10.57 -5.13
CA ILE A 108 -8.07 -11.46 -5.99
C ILE A 108 -9.44 -11.74 -5.35
N LEU A 109 -9.49 -11.94 -4.05
CA LEU A 109 -10.75 -12.15 -3.32
C LEU A 109 -11.68 -10.94 -3.45
N MET A 110 -11.15 -9.71 -3.36
CA MET A 110 -11.93 -8.49 -3.55
C MET A 110 -12.44 -8.39 -4.99
N GLU A 111 -11.61 -8.68 -5.99
CA GLU A 111 -12.05 -8.72 -7.40
C GLU A 111 -13.17 -9.74 -7.61
N GLN A 112 -13.05 -10.91 -7.01
CA GLN A 112 -14.07 -11.96 -7.07
C GLN A 112 -15.38 -11.51 -6.40
N ILE A 113 -15.31 -10.91 -5.22
CA ILE A 113 -16.49 -10.39 -4.51
C ILE A 113 -17.21 -9.32 -5.36
N VAL A 114 -16.44 -8.43 -5.98
CA VAL A 114 -16.98 -7.40 -6.87
C VAL A 114 -17.65 -8.03 -8.10
N ASP A 115 -17.00 -9.00 -8.73
CA ASP A 115 -17.57 -9.68 -9.89
C ASP A 115 -18.88 -10.44 -9.54
N GLU A 116 -18.92 -11.13 -8.37
CA GLU A 116 -20.15 -11.78 -7.88
C GLU A 116 -21.27 -10.77 -7.60
N LEU A 117 -20.93 -9.59 -7.05
CA LEU A 117 -21.92 -8.52 -6.85
C LEU A 117 -22.46 -7.99 -8.18
N LEU A 118 -21.57 -7.74 -9.15
CA LEU A 118 -21.97 -7.27 -10.48
C LEU A 118 -22.87 -8.30 -11.18
N ASP A 119 -22.54 -9.58 -11.12
CA ASP A 119 -23.32 -10.66 -11.70
C ASP A 119 -24.71 -10.77 -11.01
N ALA A 120 -24.77 -10.69 -9.68
CA ALA A 120 -26.04 -10.69 -8.93
C ALA A 120 -26.95 -9.51 -9.30
N LEU A 121 -26.35 -8.37 -9.64
CA LEU A 121 -27.04 -7.16 -10.09
C LEU A 121 -27.31 -7.13 -11.60
N GLN A 122 -26.83 -8.12 -12.36
CA GLN A 122 -26.83 -8.13 -13.82
C GLN A 122 -26.12 -6.91 -14.43
N LEU A 123 -25.08 -6.42 -13.75
CA LEU A 123 -24.23 -5.32 -14.18
C LEU A 123 -22.91 -5.84 -14.75
N THR A 124 -22.14 -4.95 -15.33
CA THR A 124 -20.82 -5.25 -15.88
C THR A 124 -19.75 -4.38 -15.20
N ARG A 125 -18.47 -4.62 -15.48
CA ARG A 125 -17.36 -3.83 -14.92
C ARG A 125 -17.37 -2.35 -15.33
N VAL A 126 -18.20 -1.92 -16.27
CA VAL A 126 -18.42 -0.48 -16.51
C VAL A 126 -19.01 0.22 -15.29
N ASN A 127 -19.80 -0.49 -14.49
CA ASN A 127 -20.43 0.00 -13.27
C ASN A 127 -19.48 0.04 -12.07
N LEU A 128 -18.33 -0.61 -12.14
CA LEU A 128 -17.27 -0.55 -11.13
C LEU A 128 -16.51 0.77 -11.27
N ILE A 129 -16.74 1.69 -10.33
CA ILE A 129 -16.10 3.02 -10.33
C ILE A 129 -14.67 2.94 -9.84
N TYR A 130 -14.47 2.20 -8.75
CA TYR A 130 -13.18 2.03 -8.09
C TYR A 130 -13.09 0.65 -7.41
N ASN A 131 -11.89 0.07 -7.43
CA ASN A 131 -11.52 -1.10 -6.63
C ASN A 131 -10.03 -1.04 -6.26
N GLY A 132 -9.73 -1.01 -4.98
CA GLY A 132 -8.34 -0.99 -4.48
C GLY A 132 -8.27 -0.83 -2.97
N GLY A 133 -7.17 -1.28 -2.36
CA GLY A 133 -6.95 -1.16 -0.92
C GLY A 133 -7.98 -1.89 -0.04
N GLY A 134 -8.69 -2.90 -0.58
CA GLY A 134 -9.77 -3.59 0.13
C GLY A 134 -11.10 -2.83 0.14
N HIS A 135 -11.24 -1.80 -0.71
CA HIS A 135 -12.41 -0.94 -0.82
C HIS A 135 -12.87 -0.82 -2.28
N PHE A 136 -14.18 -0.78 -2.52
CA PHE A 136 -14.73 -0.56 -3.86
C PHE A 136 -15.96 0.36 -3.87
N TYR A 137 -16.24 0.93 -5.07
CA TYR A 137 -17.49 1.65 -5.37
C TYR A 137 -18.10 1.11 -6.65
N VAL A 138 -19.43 0.86 -6.61
CA VAL A 138 -20.24 0.43 -7.76
C VAL A 138 -21.42 1.37 -7.92
N LEU A 139 -21.63 1.88 -9.14
CA LEU A 139 -22.85 2.62 -9.49
C LEU A 139 -23.90 1.62 -9.99
N ALA A 140 -25.02 1.53 -9.30
CA ALA A 140 -26.11 0.60 -9.58
C ALA A 140 -27.45 1.32 -9.78
N PRO A 141 -28.45 0.66 -10.37
CA PRO A 141 -29.82 1.17 -10.38
C PRO A 141 -30.42 1.14 -8.97
N ASN A 142 -31.27 2.10 -8.64
CA ASN A 142 -32.01 2.08 -7.39
C ASN A 142 -33.30 1.26 -7.54
N THR A 143 -33.16 -0.05 -7.51
CA THR A 143 -34.23 -1.04 -7.68
C THR A 143 -34.41 -1.88 -6.43
N THR A 144 -35.56 -2.53 -6.30
CA THR A 144 -35.81 -3.51 -5.22
C THR A 144 -34.81 -4.68 -5.29
N LYS A 145 -34.53 -5.13 -6.53
CA LYS A 145 -33.56 -6.18 -6.81
C LYS A 145 -32.16 -5.80 -6.27
N THR A 146 -31.72 -4.55 -6.51
CA THR A 146 -30.44 -4.06 -5.99
C THR A 146 -30.38 -4.10 -4.46
N CYS A 147 -31.43 -3.65 -3.78
CA CYS A 147 -31.49 -3.66 -2.32
C CYS A 147 -31.38 -5.08 -1.77
N THR A 148 -32.19 -6.00 -2.29
CA THR A 148 -32.18 -7.42 -1.87
C THR A 148 -30.84 -8.09 -2.14
N ALA A 149 -30.20 -7.81 -3.29
CA ALA A 149 -28.89 -8.37 -3.63
C ALA A 149 -27.81 -7.89 -2.65
N ILE A 150 -27.76 -6.60 -2.29
CA ILE A 150 -26.81 -6.06 -1.33
C ILE A 150 -26.94 -6.76 0.03
N GLU A 151 -28.16 -6.86 0.56
CA GLU A 151 -28.43 -7.48 1.88
C GLU A 151 -28.08 -8.97 1.87
N SER A 152 -28.43 -9.68 0.81
CA SER A 152 -28.15 -11.10 0.65
C SER A 152 -26.65 -11.38 0.51
N MET A 153 -25.96 -10.58 -0.29
CA MET A 153 -24.51 -10.69 -0.49
C MET A 153 -23.73 -10.35 0.78
N GLU A 154 -24.07 -9.28 1.49
CA GLU A 154 -23.44 -8.93 2.76
C GLU A 154 -23.51 -10.08 3.77
N LYS A 155 -24.70 -10.67 3.90
CA LYS A 155 -24.96 -11.81 4.78
C LYS A 155 -24.12 -13.03 4.35
N SER A 156 -24.24 -13.44 3.08
CA SER A 156 -23.57 -14.63 2.56
C SER A 156 -22.04 -14.54 2.63
N ILE A 157 -21.47 -13.39 2.26
CA ILE A 157 -20.02 -13.18 2.32
C ILE A 157 -19.52 -13.24 3.77
N ASN A 158 -20.22 -12.59 4.71
CA ASN A 158 -19.78 -12.57 6.11
C ASN A 158 -20.01 -13.91 6.82
N GLU A 159 -21.00 -14.69 6.45
CA GLU A 159 -21.14 -16.09 6.88
C GLU A 159 -19.97 -16.96 6.37
N TRP A 160 -19.58 -16.78 5.11
CA TRP A 160 -18.41 -17.44 4.55
C TRP A 160 -17.10 -16.97 5.22
N PHE A 161 -16.89 -15.67 5.43
CA PHE A 161 -15.73 -15.17 6.18
C PHE A 161 -15.65 -15.76 7.58
N LEU A 162 -16.78 -15.82 8.27
CA LEU A 162 -16.86 -16.38 9.62
C LEU A 162 -16.46 -17.87 9.64
N THR A 163 -16.89 -18.60 8.62
CA THR A 163 -16.57 -20.04 8.48
C THR A 163 -15.10 -20.28 8.15
N VAL A 164 -14.52 -19.50 7.23
CA VAL A 164 -13.17 -19.74 6.70
C VAL A 164 -12.10 -19.03 7.53
N PHE A 165 -12.34 -17.80 7.96
CA PHE A 165 -11.35 -16.94 8.64
C PHE A 165 -11.71 -16.59 10.08
N GLY A 166 -12.85 -17.05 10.57
CA GLY A 166 -13.37 -16.62 11.87
C GLY A 166 -13.69 -15.12 11.85
N THR A 167 -13.35 -14.44 12.94
CA THR A 167 -13.60 -12.99 13.09
C THR A 167 -12.51 -12.10 12.48
N LYS A 168 -11.54 -12.69 11.77
CA LYS A 168 -10.35 -11.97 11.27
C LYS A 168 -10.66 -11.02 10.11
N LEU A 169 -11.61 -11.40 9.25
CA LEU A 169 -12.05 -10.61 8.11
C LEU A 169 -13.55 -10.36 8.17
N TYR A 170 -13.98 -9.19 7.73
CA TYR A 170 -15.38 -8.78 7.66
C TYR A 170 -15.57 -7.80 6.50
N LEU A 171 -16.58 -8.02 5.63
CA LEU A 171 -16.98 -7.09 4.60
C LEU A 171 -18.12 -6.21 5.10
N ALA A 172 -17.88 -4.91 5.20
CA ALA A 172 -18.91 -3.92 5.43
C ALA A 172 -19.44 -3.41 4.10
N LEU A 173 -20.68 -3.74 3.76
CA LEU A 173 -21.39 -3.18 2.61
C LEU A 173 -22.25 -2.00 3.06
N GLY A 174 -22.20 -0.91 2.30
CA GLY A 174 -23.03 0.26 2.51
C GLY A 174 -23.49 0.85 1.19
N SER A 175 -24.62 1.52 1.20
CA SER A 175 -25.11 2.17 0.00
C SER A 175 -25.92 3.44 0.30
N ALA A 176 -26.05 4.30 -0.70
CA ALA A 176 -26.92 5.47 -0.65
C ALA A 176 -27.59 5.68 -2.00
N THR A 177 -28.87 6.07 -1.98
CA THR A 177 -29.61 6.47 -3.19
C THR A 177 -29.15 7.82 -3.69
N ALA A 178 -29.19 8.02 -4.99
CA ALA A 178 -28.84 9.27 -5.63
C ALA A 178 -29.79 9.61 -6.77
N THR A 179 -30.02 10.89 -6.98
CA THR A 179 -30.63 11.43 -8.19
C THR A 179 -29.55 11.74 -9.22
N ALA A 180 -29.91 11.88 -10.50
CA ALA A 180 -28.98 12.34 -11.51
C ALA A 180 -28.43 13.75 -11.20
N ALA A 181 -29.22 14.60 -10.57
CA ALA A 181 -28.78 15.92 -10.11
C ALA A 181 -27.70 15.80 -9.00
N GLU A 182 -27.88 14.88 -8.05
CA GLU A 182 -26.87 14.63 -7.00
C GLU A 182 -25.56 14.05 -7.55
N LEU A 183 -25.63 13.19 -8.59
CA LEU A 183 -24.43 12.69 -9.28
C LEU A 183 -23.63 13.79 -9.97
N ILE A 184 -24.25 14.94 -10.30
CA ILE A 184 -23.59 16.07 -10.94
C ILE A 184 -23.17 17.15 -9.94
N GLN A 185 -24.03 17.46 -8.95
CA GLN A 185 -23.89 18.68 -8.13
C GLN A 185 -23.64 18.42 -6.65
N SER A 186 -23.85 17.22 -6.16
CA SER A 186 -23.84 16.92 -4.71
C SER A 186 -23.06 15.67 -4.34
N GLN A 187 -22.05 15.32 -5.10
CA GLN A 187 -21.28 14.09 -4.90
C GLN A 187 -20.66 14.01 -3.52
N ARG A 188 -20.15 15.12 -2.97
CA ARG A 188 -19.68 15.18 -1.59
C ARG A 188 -20.70 14.62 -0.60
N THR A 189 -21.96 15.00 -0.76
CA THR A 189 -23.06 14.52 0.11
C THR A 189 -23.31 13.05 -0.11
N LEU A 190 -23.28 12.59 -1.36
CA LEU A 190 -23.47 11.19 -1.72
C LEU A 190 -22.36 10.30 -1.14
N PHE A 191 -21.08 10.61 -1.39
CA PHE A 191 -19.97 9.85 -0.83
C PHE A 191 -19.99 9.83 0.71
N ARG A 192 -20.33 10.95 1.35
CA ARG A 192 -20.49 11.01 2.81
C ARG A 192 -21.62 10.08 3.29
N LYS A 193 -22.80 10.07 2.61
CA LYS A 193 -23.91 9.16 2.95
C LYS A 193 -23.47 7.69 2.84
N VAL A 194 -22.76 7.33 1.77
CA VAL A 194 -22.22 5.97 1.57
C VAL A 194 -21.21 5.61 2.65
N SER A 195 -20.24 6.48 2.93
CA SER A 195 -19.24 6.26 3.99
C SER A 195 -19.88 6.08 5.37
N GLN A 196 -20.92 6.87 5.68
CA GLN A 196 -21.70 6.69 6.92
C GLN A 196 -22.44 5.35 6.94
N SER A 197 -22.96 4.89 5.79
CA SER A 197 -23.61 3.58 5.68
C SER A 197 -22.61 2.45 5.92
N VAL A 198 -21.43 2.48 5.28
CA VAL A 198 -20.33 1.53 5.54
C VAL A 198 -19.87 1.59 7.00
N GLY A 199 -19.74 2.81 7.58
CA GLY A 199 -19.37 2.98 8.98
C GLY A 199 -20.35 2.34 9.94
N LYS A 200 -21.65 2.42 9.66
CA LYS A 200 -22.69 1.71 10.44
C LYS A 200 -22.57 0.19 10.33
N ALA A 201 -22.32 -0.33 9.12
CA ALA A 201 -22.08 -1.76 8.92
C ALA A 201 -20.83 -2.23 9.68
N LYS A 202 -19.73 -1.46 9.67
CA LYS A 202 -18.52 -1.73 10.48
C LYS A 202 -18.79 -1.76 11.98
N ALA A 203 -19.66 -0.88 12.46
CA ALA A 203 -20.03 -0.82 13.88
C ALA A 203 -20.97 -1.95 14.31
N LYS A 204 -21.76 -2.51 13.37
CA LYS A 204 -22.73 -3.58 13.62
C LYS A 204 -22.36 -4.82 12.77
N ARG A 205 -21.17 -5.37 13.01
CA ARG A 205 -20.59 -6.46 12.18
C ARG A 205 -21.41 -7.75 12.15
N TYR A 206 -22.05 -8.13 13.24
CA TYR A 206 -22.68 -9.43 13.39
C TYR A 206 -24.14 -9.29 13.77
N SER A 207 -24.98 -10.15 13.18
CA SER A 207 -26.38 -10.28 13.57
C SER A 207 -26.50 -10.83 14.99
N GLU A 208 -27.67 -10.69 15.61
CA GLU A 208 -27.96 -11.25 16.93
C GLU A 208 -27.71 -12.78 16.97
N ARG A 209 -28.05 -13.50 15.89
CA ARG A 209 -27.76 -14.92 15.75
C ARG A 209 -26.25 -15.19 15.78
N HIS A 210 -25.47 -14.46 14.99
CA HIS A 210 -24.00 -14.63 14.98
C HIS A 210 -23.39 -14.32 16.35
N LEU A 211 -23.88 -13.29 17.05
CA LEU A 211 -23.40 -12.96 18.39
C LEU A 211 -23.76 -14.06 19.39
N THR A 212 -24.97 -14.62 19.30
CA THR A 212 -25.39 -15.76 20.14
C THR A 212 -24.46 -16.95 19.92
N ASP A 213 -24.16 -17.29 18.67
CA ASP A 213 -23.25 -18.39 18.33
C ASP A 213 -21.80 -18.10 18.77
N LEU A 214 -21.30 -16.89 18.55
CA LEU A 214 -19.94 -16.48 18.94
C LEU A 214 -19.72 -16.46 20.45
N PHE A 215 -20.75 -16.11 21.23
CA PHE A 215 -20.67 -16.11 22.71
C PHE A 215 -21.15 -17.41 23.37
N ASN A 216 -21.69 -18.37 22.60
CA ASN A 216 -22.05 -19.67 23.12
C ASN A 216 -20.80 -20.54 23.35
N PRO A 217 -20.49 -20.93 24.59
CA PRO A 217 -19.30 -21.76 24.86
C PRO A 217 -19.29 -23.12 24.13
N ASN A 218 -20.47 -23.64 23.76
CA ASN A 218 -20.63 -24.93 23.08
C ASN A 218 -20.75 -24.80 21.55
N SER A 219 -20.61 -23.59 20.99
CA SER A 219 -20.65 -23.40 19.54
C SER A 219 -19.36 -23.88 18.89
N LEU A 220 -19.43 -24.15 17.58
CA LEU A 220 -18.26 -24.51 16.77
C LEU A 220 -17.16 -23.45 16.78
N TYR A 221 -17.52 -22.19 17.06
CA TYR A 221 -16.55 -21.08 17.13
C TYR A 221 -15.75 -21.06 18.44
N ASN A 222 -16.27 -21.66 19.51
CA ASN A 222 -15.66 -21.65 20.83
C ASN A 222 -15.22 -23.04 21.28
N THR A 223 -15.65 -24.09 20.58
CA THR A 223 -15.24 -25.45 20.91
C THR A 223 -13.82 -25.67 20.46
N VAL A 224 -12.91 -25.91 21.39
CA VAL A 224 -11.55 -26.36 21.11
C VAL A 224 -11.63 -27.78 20.62
N LEU A 225 -11.75 -27.99 19.32
CA LEU A 225 -11.90 -29.33 18.71
C LEU A 225 -10.68 -30.21 18.96
N HIS A 226 -9.49 -29.60 19.10
CA HIS A 226 -8.23 -30.30 19.39
C HIS A 226 -7.32 -29.38 20.20
N GLY A 227 -7.55 -29.23 21.49
CA GLY A 227 -6.89 -28.28 22.40
C GLY A 227 -5.37 -28.38 22.50
N GLU A 228 -4.80 -29.44 21.93
CA GLU A 228 -3.34 -29.66 21.90
C GLU A 228 -2.69 -29.24 20.57
N ARG A 229 -3.48 -28.83 19.55
CA ARG A 229 -2.95 -28.51 18.21
C ARG A 229 -3.51 -27.20 17.68
N GLU A 230 -2.63 -26.22 17.62
CA GLU A 230 -2.90 -24.93 16.99
C GLU A 230 -1.98 -24.68 15.79
N CYS A 231 -2.52 -24.01 14.78
CA CYS A 231 -1.72 -23.50 13.68
C CYS A 231 -0.71 -22.49 14.21
N SER A 232 0.58 -22.74 14.03
CA SER A 232 1.67 -21.86 14.49
C SER A 232 1.63 -20.46 13.83
N ILE A 233 0.83 -20.28 12.77
CA ILE A 233 0.76 -19.03 12.00
C ILE A 233 -0.44 -18.18 12.42
N CYS A 234 -1.64 -18.76 12.39
CA CYS A 234 -2.89 -18.01 12.62
C CYS A 234 -3.55 -18.34 13.96
N HIS A 235 -2.99 -19.25 14.74
CA HIS A 235 -3.46 -19.69 16.05
C HIS A 235 -4.90 -20.25 16.04
N THR A 236 -5.34 -20.75 14.89
CA THR A 236 -6.62 -21.43 14.80
C THR A 236 -6.44 -22.91 15.21
N SER A 237 -7.28 -23.38 16.13
CA SER A 237 -7.30 -24.80 16.51
C SER A 237 -7.86 -25.62 15.36
N THR A 238 -7.15 -26.67 14.93
CA THR A 238 -7.56 -27.56 13.85
C THR A 238 -6.89 -28.93 13.97
N ALA A 239 -7.63 -29.98 13.57
CA ALA A 239 -7.08 -31.34 13.49
C ALA A 239 -6.07 -31.52 12.35
N THR A 240 -6.19 -30.69 11.29
CA THR A 240 -5.39 -30.86 10.07
C THR A 240 -4.26 -29.85 10.08
N LEU A 241 -3.09 -30.27 10.51
CA LEU A 241 -1.86 -29.49 10.42
C LEU A 241 -0.84 -30.22 9.53
N SER A 242 -0.05 -29.46 8.80
CA SER A 242 1.03 -29.97 7.95
C SER A 242 2.23 -29.04 8.02
N PRO A 243 3.45 -29.52 7.68
CA PRO A 243 4.66 -28.69 7.67
C PRO A 243 4.48 -27.41 6.84
N TYR A 244 4.95 -26.29 7.37
CA TYR A 244 4.81 -24.97 6.74
C TYR A 244 5.88 -24.75 5.68
N GLY A 245 5.51 -24.88 4.44
CA GLY A 245 6.44 -24.79 3.31
C GLY A 245 7.52 -25.88 3.38
N LYS A 246 8.79 -25.46 3.50
CA LYS A 246 9.96 -26.36 3.65
C LYS A 246 10.37 -26.56 5.12
N ASP A 247 9.70 -25.90 6.04
CA ASP A 247 9.99 -25.99 7.46
C ASP A 247 9.19 -27.14 8.09
N THR A 248 9.89 -28.18 8.49
CA THR A 248 9.27 -29.36 9.14
C THR A 248 8.94 -29.13 10.62
N ASP A 249 9.53 -28.12 11.24
CA ASP A 249 9.37 -27.82 12.66
C ASP A 249 8.16 -26.90 12.95
N THR A 250 7.67 -26.21 11.90
CA THR A 250 6.51 -25.31 11.99
C THR A 250 5.29 -25.98 11.32
N GLU A 251 4.23 -26.22 12.08
CA GLU A 251 2.99 -26.78 11.56
C GLU A 251 1.94 -25.69 11.29
N ALA A 252 1.27 -25.75 10.14
CA ALA A 252 0.25 -24.78 9.74
C ALA A 252 -1.03 -25.44 9.22
N CYS A 253 -2.15 -24.73 9.39
CA CYS A 253 -3.44 -25.14 8.85
C CYS A 253 -3.47 -25.06 7.31
N PRO A 254 -4.43 -25.76 6.66
CA PRO A 254 -4.52 -25.78 5.18
C PRO A 254 -4.55 -24.40 4.53
N ILE A 255 -5.25 -23.43 5.15
CA ILE A 255 -5.34 -22.04 4.63
C ILE A 255 -3.97 -21.37 4.67
N CYS A 256 -3.27 -21.41 5.82
CA CYS A 256 -1.95 -20.79 5.94
C CYS A 256 -0.92 -21.44 5.01
N ASN A 257 -0.95 -22.75 4.88
CA ASN A 257 -0.09 -23.48 3.94
C ASN A 257 -0.45 -23.19 2.49
N GLY A 258 -1.73 -23.13 2.14
CA GLY A 258 -2.20 -22.75 0.81
C GLY A 258 -1.72 -21.34 0.43
N LEU A 259 -1.89 -20.36 1.33
CA LEU A 259 -1.44 -18.98 1.13
C LEU A 259 0.09 -18.88 0.96
N TYR A 260 0.86 -19.61 1.76
CA TYR A 260 2.32 -19.67 1.60
C TYR A 260 2.72 -20.21 0.23
N ARG A 261 2.13 -21.34 -0.19
CA ARG A 261 2.42 -21.96 -1.48
C ARG A 261 1.99 -21.10 -2.67
N LEU A 262 0.85 -20.40 -2.58
CA LEU A 262 0.46 -19.39 -3.58
C LEU A 262 1.52 -18.29 -3.67
N GLY A 263 1.97 -17.78 -2.53
CA GLY A 263 3.01 -16.77 -2.48
C GLY A 263 4.33 -17.26 -3.06
N GLU A 264 4.70 -18.51 -2.85
CA GLU A 264 5.87 -19.14 -3.47
C GLU A 264 5.76 -19.11 -5.01
N GLN A 265 4.62 -19.50 -5.56
CA GLN A 265 4.39 -19.47 -7.01
C GLN A 265 4.42 -18.05 -7.58
N ILE A 266 3.83 -17.08 -6.87
CA ILE A 266 3.83 -15.67 -7.26
C ILE A 266 5.25 -15.09 -7.27
N VAL A 267 6.07 -15.46 -6.29
CA VAL A 267 7.45 -14.97 -6.14
C VAL A 267 8.40 -15.65 -7.13
N ASP A 268 8.29 -16.95 -7.30
CA ASP A 268 9.23 -17.75 -8.09
C ASP A 268 8.96 -17.63 -9.61
N SER A 269 7.71 -17.43 -10.04
CA SER A 269 7.32 -17.34 -11.45
C SER A 269 6.88 -15.93 -11.86
N ARG A 270 7.38 -15.44 -13.00
CA ARG A 270 7.01 -14.12 -13.54
C ARG A 270 5.71 -14.17 -14.35
N ASP A 271 5.55 -15.20 -15.18
CA ASP A 271 4.43 -15.33 -16.13
C ASP A 271 3.39 -16.28 -15.55
N THR A 272 2.53 -15.75 -14.70
CA THR A 272 1.43 -16.48 -14.06
C THR A 272 0.11 -15.80 -14.28
N VAL A 273 -0.96 -16.60 -14.30
CA VAL A 273 -2.35 -16.15 -14.23
C VAL A 273 -3.00 -16.70 -12.96
N PHE A 274 -4.00 -16.00 -12.49
CA PHE A 274 -4.82 -16.41 -11.34
C PHE A 274 -6.10 -17.04 -11.88
N VAL A 275 -6.35 -18.29 -11.54
CA VAL A 275 -7.49 -19.05 -12.03
C VAL A 275 -8.42 -19.39 -10.88
N LEU A 276 -9.70 -19.06 -11.03
CA LEU A 276 -10.76 -19.52 -10.15
C LEU A 276 -11.45 -20.72 -10.79
N ALA A 277 -11.37 -21.86 -10.13
CA ALA A 277 -11.94 -23.11 -10.64
C ALA A 277 -12.53 -23.96 -9.52
N SER A 278 -13.46 -24.84 -9.87
CA SER A 278 -13.92 -25.90 -8.97
C SER A 278 -12.82 -26.98 -8.83
N PRO A 279 -12.77 -27.68 -7.68
CA PRO A 279 -11.81 -28.77 -7.50
C PRO A 279 -12.18 -29.93 -8.41
N ASN A 280 -11.18 -30.49 -9.11
CA ASN A 280 -11.37 -31.70 -9.87
C ASN A 280 -11.42 -32.93 -8.94
N THR A 281 -12.43 -33.78 -9.07
CA THR A 281 -12.62 -34.97 -8.24
C THR A 281 -11.68 -36.11 -8.59
N SER A 282 -11.00 -36.05 -9.75
CA SER A 282 -10.19 -37.16 -10.29
C SER A 282 -8.68 -36.95 -10.14
N ASP A 283 -8.23 -35.79 -9.65
CA ASP A 283 -6.81 -35.48 -9.65
C ASP A 283 -6.25 -35.36 -8.22
N ASP A 284 -4.98 -35.68 -8.07
CA ASP A 284 -4.11 -35.44 -6.91
C ASP A 284 -4.12 -33.96 -6.48
N SER A 285 -5.29 -33.44 -6.18
CA SER A 285 -5.58 -32.02 -5.92
C SER A 285 -4.83 -31.47 -4.71
N GLU A 286 -4.18 -32.32 -3.91
CA GLU A 286 -3.29 -31.94 -2.81
C GLU A 286 -1.94 -31.39 -3.29
N ARG A 287 -1.53 -31.68 -4.54
CA ARG A 287 -0.24 -31.25 -5.09
C ARG A 287 -0.28 -29.82 -5.64
N ILE A 288 -1.44 -29.36 -6.13
CA ILE A 288 -1.57 -28.00 -6.68
C ILE A 288 -2.02 -27.06 -5.57
N PRO A 289 -1.20 -26.06 -5.23
CA PRO A 289 -1.56 -25.08 -4.20
C PRO A 289 -2.84 -24.35 -4.56
N LYS A 290 -3.78 -24.32 -3.61
CA LYS A 290 -5.08 -23.66 -3.77
C LYS A 290 -5.57 -23.10 -2.44
N VAL A 291 -6.35 -22.02 -2.53
CA VAL A 291 -7.04 -21.43 -1.37
C VAL A 291 -8.48 -21.16 -1.76
N GLU A 292 -9.43 -21.50 -0.89
CA GLU A 292 -10.84 -21.25 -1.13
C GLU A 292 -11.15 -19.76 -1.30
N VAL A 293 -12.02 -19.43 -2.23
CA VAL A 293 -12.53 -18.06 -2.47
C VAL A 293 -14.05 -18.06 -2.39
N TYR A 294 -14.61 -16.89 -2.10
CA TYR A 294 -16.05 -16.71 -2.06
C TYR A 294 -16.70 -16.98 -3.42
N VAL A 295 -17.85 -17.64 -3.41
CA VAL A 295 -18.76 -17.80 -4.53
C VAL A 295 -20.20 -17.59 -4.06
N ASN A 296 -20.99 -16.89 -4.85
CA ASN A 296 -22.41 -16.64 -4.55
C ASN A 296 -23.26 -17.84 -4.97
N ASN A 297 -23.60 -18.71 -4.01
CA ASN A 297 -24.43 -19.91 -4.25
C ASN A 297 -25.94 -19.62 -4.29
N LEU A 298 -26.36 -18.35 -4.15
CA LEU A 298 -27.79 -18.01 -4.04
C LEU A 298 -28.61 -18.30 -5.33
N ASN A 299 -27.93 -18.40 -6.47
CA ASN A 299 -28.58 -18.63 -7.78
C ASN A 299 -28.15 -19.96 -8.45
N SER A 300 -27.39 -20.80 -7.76
CA SER A 300 -26.94 -22.07 -8.35
C SER A 300 -27.84 -23.22 -7.91
N ASP A 301 -28.29 -24.05 -8.86
CA ASP A 301 -28.97 -25.33 -8.59
C ASP A 301 -28.06 -26.38 -7.90
N ALA A 302 -26.76 -26.05 -7.79
CA ALA A 302 -25.75 -26.85 -7.12
C ALA A 302 -25.54 -26.34 -5.69
N ASP A 303 -26.29 -26.89 -4.74
CA ASP A 303 -25.99 -26.71 -3.32
C ASP A 303 -24.53 -27.06 -3.04
N ASN A 304 -23.73 -26.06 -2.58
CA ASN A 304 -22.32 -26.19 -2.17
C ASN A 304 -21.24 -26.16 -3.27
N LEU A 305 -21.38 -25.34 -4.30
CA LEU A 305 -20.25 -25.04 -5.18
C LEU A 305 -19.10 -24.42 -4.35
N LYS A 306 -17.91 -25.00 -4.44
CA LYS A 306 -16.68 -24.42 -3.86
C LYS A 306 -15.74 -24.00 -4.96
N LEU A 307 -15.24 -22.77 -4.89
CA LEU A 307 -14.22 -22.28 -5.78
C LEU A 307 -12.90 -22.09 -5.05
N TYR A 308 -11.84 -22.34 -5.79
CA TYR A 308 -10.47 -22.17 -5.29
C TYR A 308 -9.67 -21.30 -6.23
N LEU A 309 -8.81 -20.48 -5.65
CA LEU A 309 -7.79 -19.73 -6.36
C LEU A 309 -6.57 -20.63 -6.59
N TYR A 310 -6.17 -20.70 -7.84
CA TYR A 310 -4.93 -21.32 -8.30
C TYR A 310 -4.03 -20.26 -8.94
N VAL A 311 -2.72 -20.42 -8.76
CA VAL A 311 -1.70 -19.66 -9.51
C VAL A 311 -1.13 -20.61 -10.55
N VAL A 312 -1.39 -20.34 -11.81
CA VAL A 312 -1.05 -21.22 -12.92
C VAL A 312 -0.02 -20.54 -13.81
N PRO A 313 1.14 -21.18 -14.09
CA PRO A 313 2.04 -20.70 -15.13
C PRO A 313 1.30 -20.62 -16.47
N GLU A 314 1.49 -19.53 -17.21
CA GLU A 314 0.78 -19.30 -18.47
C GLU A 314 0.96 -20.45 -19.48
N ALA A 315 2.19 -20.97 -19.59
CA ALA A 315 2.50 -22.11 -20.44
C ALA A 315 1.73 -23.40 -20.09
N SER A 316 1.21 -23.50 -18.86
CA SER A 316 0.45 -24.66 -18.38
C SER A 316 -1.07 -24.44 -18.40
N LEU A 317 -1.54 -23.25 -18.79
CA LEU A 317 -2.95 -22.88 -18.68
C LEU A 317 -3.84 -23.81 -19.51
N GLN A 318 -3.49 -24.10 -20.75
CA GLN A 318 -4.28 -24.98 -21.64
C GLN A 318 -4.44 -26.40 -21.05
N LYS A 319 -3.40 -26.93 -20.41
CA LYS A 319 -3.47 -28.21 -19.72
C LYS A 319 -4.38 -28.12 -18.50
N PHE A 320 -4.30 -27.03 -17.76
CA PHE A 320 -5.16 -26.78 -16.59
C PHE A 320 -6.64 -26.67 -17.00
N GLU A 321 -6.94 -25.95 -18.08
CA GLU A 321 -8.29 -25.81 -18.67
C GLU A 321 -8.90 -27.16 -19.07
N SER A 322 -8.11 -28.11 -19.54
CA SER A 322 -8.61 -29.44 -19.91
C SER A 322 -8.98 -30.33 -18.71
N SER A 323 -8.56 -29.97 -17.50
CA SER A 323 -8.73 -30.77 -16.30
C SER A 323 -9.56 -30.13 -15.20
N HIS A 324 -9.93 -28.85 -15.32
CA HIS A 324 -10.68 -28.13 -14.31
C HIS A 324 -11.81 -27.32 -14.93
N ASP A 325 -12.93 -27.20 -14.20
CA ASP A 325 -14.01 -26.31 -14.57
C ASP A 325 -13.65 -24.87 -14.16
N ILE A 326 -13.23 -24.09 -15.14
CA ILE A 326 -12.76 -22.72 -14.92
C ILE A 326 -13.96 -21.77 -14.84
N PHE A 327 -13.98 -20.99 -13.76
CA PHE A 327 -14.99 -19.99 -13.50
C PHE A 327 -14.56 -18.59 -13.97
N ARG A 328 -13.37 -18.15 -13.57
CA ARG A 328 -12.74 -16.87 -13.97
C ARG A 328 -11.25 -16.99 -14.07
N ILE A 329 -10.65 -16.14 -14.91
CA ILE A 329 -9.21 -15.97 -15.01
C ILE A 329 -8.85 -14.50 -14.85
N TYR A 330 -7.84 -14.21 -14.03
CA TYR A 330 -7.27 -12.88 -13.88
C TYR A 330 -5.83 -12.88 -14.37
N SER A 331 -5.50 -11.94 -15.27
CA SER A 331 -4.13 -11.73 -15.74
C SER A 331 -3.45 -10.64 -14.92
N LYS A 332 -2.16 -10.79 -14.70
CA LYS A 332 -1.34 -9.86 -13.91
C LYS A 332 -0.63 -8.89 -14.84
N ASN A 333 -0.88 -7.58 -14.67
CA ASN A 333 -0.16 -6.47 -15.33
C ASN A 333 -0.15 -6.47 -16.87
N THR A 334 -0.70 -7.47 -17.53
CA THR A 334 -0.74 -7.59 -18.97
C THR A 334 -2.14 -7.86 -19.48
N ALA A 335 -2.51 -7.23 -20.59
CA ALA A 335 -3.76 -7.56 -21.28
C ALA A 335 -3.59 -8.88 -22.02
N LYS A 336 -4.55 -9.80 -21.84
CA LYS A 336 -4.57 -11.09 -22.53
C LYS A 336 -5.93 -11.28 -23.18
N THR A 337 -5.91 -11.89 -24.36
CA THR A 337 -7.10 -12.26 -25.12
C THR A 337 -7.12 -13.78 -25.26
N GLY A 338 -8.27 -14.39 -25.21
CA GLY A 338 -8.40 -15.85 -25.29
C GLY A 338 -9.85 -16.32 -25.18
N HIS A 339 -10.03 -17.65 -25.14
CA HIS A 339 -11.37 -18.26 -25.05
C HIS A 339 -12.10 -17.96 -23.74
N ASN A 340 -11.35 -17.78 -22.64
CA ASN A 340 -11.90 -17.36 -21.37
C ASN A 340 -11.65 -15.87 -21.17
N VAL A 341 -12.63 -15.18 -20.62
CA VAL A 341 -12.53 -13.73 -20.38
C VAL A 341 -11.56 -13.48 -19.25
N PHE A 342 -10.37 -13.02 -19.61
CA PHE A 342 -9.38 -12.58 -18.65
C PHE A 342 -9.73 -11.17 -18.16
N ASN A 343 -9.88 -11.01 -16.87
CA ASN A 343 -9.87 -9.69 -16.25
C ASN A 343 -8.43 -9.34 -15.88
N ARG A 344 -7.93 -8.19 -16.35
CA ARG A 344 -6.60 -7.73 -15.95
C ARG A 344 -6.66 -7.11 -14.57
N ILE A 345 -5.68 -7.46 -13.74
CA ILE A 345 -5.44 -6.85 -12.45
C ILE A 345 -4.07 -6.19 -12.46
N TRP A 346 -4.02 -4.95 -12.03
CA TRP A 346 -2.77 -4.25 -11.79
C TRP A 346 -2.27 -4.58 -10.39
N LEU A 347 -1.05 -5.07 -10.29
CA LEU A 347 -0.42 -5.50 -9.04
C LEU A 347 0.99 -4.95 -8.94
N ALA A 348 1.34 -4.42 -7.79
CA ALA A 348 2.70 -4.10 -7.47
C ALA A 348 3.43 -5.37 -7.06
N ASP A 349 4.23 -5.92 -7.95
CA ASP A 349 4.80 -7.26 -7.82
C ASP A 349 6.34 -7.32 -7.84
N TYR A 350 7.01 -6.19 -7.74
CA TYR A 350 8.46 -6.16 -7.76
C TYR A 350 9.05 -6.90 -6.56
N VAL A 351 10.00 -7.79 -6.86
CA VAL A 351 10.89 -8.45 -5.88
C VAL A 351 12.32 -8.40 -6.41
N ALA A 352 13.25 -7.99 -5.56
CA ALA A 352 14.67 -7.98 -5.90
C ALA A 352 15.16 -9.40 -6.19
N ARG A 353 15.94 -9.55 -7.27
CA ARG A 353 16.52 -10.83 -7.70
C ARG A 353 18.01 -10.70 -7.86
N LYS A 354 18.70 -11.79 -7.55
CA LYS A 354 20.13 -11.97 -7.80
C LYS A 354 20.37 -12.18 -9.29
N ASP A 355 21.63 -12.08 -9.72
CA ASP A 355 22.03 -12.31 -11.12
C ASP A 355 21.66 -13.71 -11.63
N ASN A 356 21.59 -14.71 -10.75
CA ASN A 356 21.14 -16.06 -11.08
C ASN A 356 19.59 -16.22 -11.12
N GLY A 357 18.84 -15.13 -10.96
CA GLY A 357 17.37 -15.09 -10.99
C GLY A 357 16.70 -15.47 -9.67
N GLN A 358 17.43 -15.94 -8.67
CA GLN A 358 16.87 -16.23 -7.34
C GLN A 358 16.45 -14.94 -6.64
N VAL A 359 15.39 -15.02 -5.85
CA VAL A 359 14.90 -13.89 -5.04
C VAL A 359 15.77 -13.73 -3.80
N TYR A 360 16.03 -12.50 -3.40
CA TYR A 360 16.71 -12.21 -2.14
C TYR A 360 15.80 -12.58 -0.96
N GLU A 361 16.32 -13.30 0.00
CA GLU A 361 15.66 -13.48 1.30
C GLU A 361 15.92 -12.27 2.21
N PHE A 362 15.18 -12.14 3.31
CA PHE A 362 15.28 -10.97 4.20
C PHE A 362 16.70 -10.80 4.81
N GLU A 363 17.36 -11.89 5.14
CA GLU A 363 18.73 -11.91 5.62
C GLU A 363 19.70 -11.34 4.58
N GLU A 364 19.48 -11.70 3.31
CA GLU A 364 20.33 -11.27 2.21
C GLU A 364 20.08 -9.79 1.84
N LEU A 365 18.82 -9.33 1.92
CA LEU A 365 18.50 -7.91 1.78
C LEU A 365 19.17 -7.09 2.87
N ALA A 366 19.08 -7.52 4.12
CA ALA A 366 19.76 -6.86 5.23
C ALA A 366 21.27 -6.87 5.06
N ALA A 367 21.86 -7.99 4.63
CA ALA A 367 23.27 -8.12 4.36
C ALA A 367 23.76 -7.18 3.24
N SER A 368 22.90 -6.87 2.28
CA SER A 368 23.21 -5.98 1.16
C SER A 368 23.13 -4.49 1.50
N SER A 369 22.65 -4.13 2.71
CA SER A 369 22.57 -2.73 3.12
C SER A 369 23.95 -2.11 3.39
N GLY A 370 24.07 -0.81 3.17
CA GLY A 370 25.28 -0.04 3.42
C GLY A 370 26.30 -0.11 2.29
N LEU A 371 27.59 -0.01 2.61
CA LEU A 371 28.69 0.18 1.67
C LEU A 371 29.52 -1.11 1.43
N GLY A 372 28.87 -2.20 1.07
CA GLY A 372 29.55 -3.48 0.81
C GLY A 372 29.56 -4.43 2.01
N ASP A 373 30.28 -5.56 1.88
CA ASP A 373 30.11 -6.71 2.77
C ASP A 373 30.47 -6.47 4.25
N ASP A 374 31.49 -5.65 4.51
CA ASP A 374 32.04 -5.45 5.87
C ASP A 374 31.65 -4.10 6.50
N LYS A 375 30.93 -3.22 5.79
CA LYS A 375 30.63 -1.87 6.25
C LYS A 375 29.14 -1.57 6.23
N GLY A 376 28.72 -0.81 7.21
CA GLY A 376 27.33 -0.45 7.44
C GLY A 376 26.60 -1.47 8.32
N ILE A 377 25.57 -0.98 9.00
CA ILE A 377 24.71 -1.87 9.77
C ILE A 377 23.92 -2.78 8.82
N LYS A 378 23.98 -4.06 9.07
CA LYS A 378 23.22 -5.05 8.32
C LYS A 378 21.82 -5.16 8.92
N ARG A 379 20.91 -4.32 8.44
CA ARG A 379 19.54 -4.23 8.93
C ARG A 379 18.55 -4.26 7.75
N LEU A 380 17.44 -4.89 8.01
CA LEU A 380 16.29 -4.85 7.15
C LEU A 380 15.56 -3.53 7.39
N GLY A 381 15.38 -2.75 6.34
CA GLY A 381 14.47 -1.61 6.35
C GLY A 381 13.04 -2.06 6.10
N VAL A 382 12.10 -1.49 6.83
CA VAL A 382 10.66 -1.66 6.60
C VAL A 382 10.04 -0.26 6.50
N LEU A 383 9.35 -0.02 5.39
CA LEU A 383 8.64 1.23 5.11
C LEU A 383 7.14 0.97 5.07
N ARG A 384 6.40 1.81 5.75
CA ARG A 384 4.98 1.95 5.59
C ARG A 384 4.64 3.39 5.28
N ALA A 385 3.87 3.63 4.23
CA ALA A 385 3.46 4.96 3.83
C ALA A 385 2.01 4.96 3.36
N ASP A 386 1.36 6.09 3.52
CA ASP A 386 -0.04 6.27 3.14
C ASP A 386 -0.30 7.70 2.67
N VAL A 387 -1.22 7.85 1.73
CA VAL A 387 -1.62 9.15 1.17
C VAL A 387 -2.35 9.98 2.22
N ASP A 388 -1.92 11.22 2.36
CA ASP A 388 -2.51 12.13 3.33
C ASP A 388 -3.89 12.64 2.88
N ASN A 389 -4.85 12.61 3.80
CA ASN A 389 -6.16 13.23 3.61
C ASN A 389 -6.92 12.78 2.35
N LEU A 390 -6.68 11.56 1.83
CA LEU A 390 -7.33 11.09 0.61
C LEU A 390 -8.85 11.13 0.69
N GLY A 391 -9.44 10.77 1.83
CA GLY A 391 -10.87 10.89 2.06
C GLY A 391 -11.38 12.33 1.92
N ALA A 392 -10.60 13.34 2.34
CA ALA A 392 -10.95 14.75 2.16
C ALA A 392 -10.81 15.18 0.69
N ALA A 393 -9.81 14.67 -0.03
CA ALA A 393 -9.65 14.91 -1.47
C ALA A 393 -10.85 14.36 -2.26
N PHE A 394 -11.32 13.15 -1.95
CA PHE A 394 -12.54 12.59 -2.54
C PHE A 394 -13.82 13.33 -2.13
N ILE A 395 -13.87 13.96 -0.98
CA ILE A 395 -15.06 14.69 -0.52
C ILE A 395 -15.09 16.11 -1.07
N GLY A 396 -13.96 16.78 -1.26
CA GLY A 396 -13.90 18.21 -1.53
C GLY A 396 -12.81 18.69 -2.46
N GLY A 397 -11.94 17.79 -2.99
CA GLY A 397 -10.77 18.18 -3.78
C GLY A 397 -11.05 18.88 -5.10
N PHE A 398 -12.25 18.69 -5.66
CA PHE A 398 -12.67 19.31 -6.93
C PHE A 398 -13.70 20.45 -6.75
N ILE A 399 -13.79 21.03 -5.57
CA ILE A 399 -14.66 22.18 -5.31
C ILE A 399 -13.88 23.45 -5.61
N SER A 400 -14.36 24.25 -6.55
CA SER A 400 -13.80 25.56 -6.87
C SER A 400 -14.43 26.68 -6.03
N GLU A 401 -13.70 27.78 -5.82
CA GLU A 401 -14.27 29.01 -5.28
C GLU A 401 -15.09 29.73 -6.36
N GLY A 402 -16.26 30.28 -6.01
CA GLY A 402 -17.09 31.08 -6.92
C GLY A 402 -18.51 30.55 -7.14
N SER A 403 -19.21 31.10 -8.13
CA SER A 403 -20.60 30.80 -8.41
C SER A 403 -20.85 29.38 -8.97
N ASP A 404 -19.84 28.76 -9.54
CA ASP A 404 -19.91 27.42 -10.16
C ASP A 404 -19.08 26.39 -9.40
N LYS A 405 -19.31 26.33 -8.08
CA LYS A 405 -18.53 25.53 -7.13
C LYS A 405 -18.35 24.04 -7.50
N PHE A 406 -19.30 23.47 -8.22
CA PHE A 406 -19.35 22.04 -8.52
C PHE A 406 -18.98 21.68 -9.96
N LYS A 407 -18.53 22.65 -10.75
CA LYS A 407 -18.17 22.45 -12.16
C LYS A 407 -17.18 21.28 -12.37
N TYR A 408 -16.25 21.12 -11.45
CA TYR A 408 -15.20 20.09 -11.52
C TYR A 408 -15.49 18.84 -10.69
N GLY A 409 -16.48 18.86 -9.81
CA GLY A 409 -16.88 17.71 -8.99
C GLY A 409 -17.69 16.69 -9.76
N THR A 410 -17.13 16.01 -10.75
CA THR A 410 -17.83 14.99 -11.56
C THR A 410 -17.38 13.58 -11.16
N LEU A 411 -18.30 12.59 -11.28
CA LEU A 411 -17.99 11.21 -10.98
C LEU A 411 -16.83 10.67 -11.82
N SER A 412 -16.70 11.13 -13.07
CA SER A 412 -15.59 10.78 -13.96
C SER A 412 -14.24 11.26 -13.43
N ARG A 413 -14.15 12.48 -12.86
CA ARG A 413 -12.90 12.98 -12.25
C ARG A 413 -12.50 12.19 -11.02
N TYR A 414 -13.46 11.89 -10.15
CA TYR A 414 -13.17 11.06 -8.98
C TYR A 414 -12.70 9.66 -9.37
N ALA A 415 -13.33 9.08 -10.38
CA ALA A 415 -12.94 7.77 -10.88
C ALA A 415 -11.56 7.79 -11.58
N ASP A 416 -11.24 8.85 -12.33
CA ASP A 416 -9.94 9.02 -12.98
C ASP A 416 -8.83 9.26 -11.95
N LEU A 417 -9.04 10.13 -10.95
CA LEU A 417 -8.12 10.32 -9.84
C LEU A 417 -7.83 8.99 -9.10
N SER A 418 -8.88 8.23 -8.82
CA SER A 418 -8.73 6.91 -8.17
C SER A 418 -7.90 5.94 -9.01
N ARG A 419 -8.16 5.91 -10.32
CA ARG A 419 -7.42 5.08 -11.26
C ARG A 419 -5.95 5.52 -11.33
N ASP A 420 -5.70 6.80 -11.45
CA ASP A 420 -4.34 7.34 -11.59
C ASP A 420 -3.51 7.11 -10.31
N LEU A 421 -4.11 7.27 -9.13
CA LEU A 421 -3.46 6.89 -7.88
C LEU A 421 -3.19 5.38 -7.82
N ALA A 422 -4.16 4.54 -8.19
CA ALA A 422 -3.94 3.10 -8.23
C ALA A 422 -2.82 2.72 -9.22
N MET A 423 -2.76 3.35 -10.38
CA MET A 423 -1.68 3.15 -11.37
C MET A 423 -0.33 3.64 -10.84
N PHE A 424 -0.30 4.78 -10.14
CA PHE A 424 0.90 5.26 -9.49
C PHE A 424 1.45 4.23 -8.49
N PHE A 425 0.64 3.79 -7.54
CA PHE A 425 1.09 2.86 -6.50
C PHE A 425 1.36 1.45 -7.03
N LYS A 426 0.59 0.96 -7.99
CA LYS A 426 0.72 -0.41 -8.51
C LYS A 426 1.75 -0.55 -9.64
N VAL A 427 1.94 0.48 -10.46
CA VAL A 427 2.81 0.43 -11.64
C VAL A 427 4.05 1.31 -11.47
N ALA A 428 3.89 2.59 -11.08
CA ALA A 428 5.01 3.50 -10.97
C ALA A 428 5.98 3.09 -9.86
N VAL A 429 5.48 2.69 -8.68
CA VAL A 429 6.31 2.17 -7.58
C VAL A 429 7.13 0.95 -8.02
N ASN A 430 6.54 0.03 -8.80
CA ASN A 430 7.27 -1.11 -9.36
C ASN A 430 8.45 -0.67 -10.24
N LYS A 431 8.24 0.31 -11.10
CA LYS A 431 9.28 0.80 -12.01
C LYS A 431 10.37 1.56 -11.26
N MET A 432 9.99 2.41 -10.31
CA MET A 432 10.96 3.10 -9.44
C MET A 432 11.82 2.12 -8.64
N ALA A 433 11.23 1.04 -8.15
CA ALA A 433 11.96 -0.04 -7.49
C ALA A 433 12.92 -0.78 -8.43
N GLN A 434 12.62 -0.83 -9.73
CA GLN A 434 13.52 -1.35 -10.79
C GLN A 434 14.62 -0.34 -11.19
N GLY A 435 14.65 0.85 -10.60
CA GLY A 435 15.58 1.92 -10.95
C GLY A 435 15.14 2.74 -12.18
N ASP A 436 13.94 2.51 -12.68
CA ASP A 436 13.37 3.26 -13.81
C ASP A 436 12.47 4.38 -13.28
N VAL A 437 12.97 5.61 -13.31
CA VAL A 437 12.24 6.82 -12.94
C VAL A 437 11.88 7.69 -14.14
N GLN A 438 12.32 7.32 -15.36
CA GLN A 438 12.18 8.17 -16.55
C GLN A 438 10.75 8.27 -17.07
N GLY A 439 9.91 7.28 -16.83
CA GLY A 439 8.55 7.21 -17.37
C GLY A 439 7.51 8.07 -16.65
N PHE A 440 7.87 8.77 -15.56
CA PHE A 440 6.91 9.37 -14.63
C PHE A 440 7.18 10.85 -14.31
N GLY A 441 7.87 11.59 -15.16
CA GLY A 441 8.07 13.02 -14.98
C GLY A 441 9.44 13.54 -15.39
N ARG A 442 9.84 14.71 -14.88
CA ARG A 442 11.04 15.43 -15.32
C ARG A 442 12.36 14.91 -14.73
N SER A 443 12.33 14.22 -13.59
CA SER A 443 13.54 13.68 -12.96
C SER A 443 14.03 12.46 -13.71
N VAL A 444 15.31 12.46 -14.01
CA VAL A 444 15.95 11.49 -14.92
C VAL A 444 16.76 10.45 -14.16
N THR A 445 17.06 10.71 -12.87
CA THR A 445 17.92 9.84 -12.05
C THR A 445 17.27 9.49 -10.73
N PRO A 446 17.35 8.22 -10.29
CA PRO A 446 16.91 7.82 -8.96
C PRO A 446 17.67 8.60 -7.89
N PHE A 447 16.98 8.96 -6.81
CA PHE A 447 17.59 9.61 -5.65
C PHE A 447 18.61 8.67 -4.99
N THR A 448 19.74 9.23 -4.58
CA THR A 448 20.77 8.51 -3.81
C THR A 448 21.27 9.39 -2.69
N ILE A 449 21.42 8.81 -1.49
CA ILE A 449 21.96 9.53 -0.32
C ILE A 449 23.41 9.97 -0.57
N TRP A 450 24.16 9.18 -1.33
CA TRP A 450 25.57 9.50 -1.67
C TRP A 450 25.74 9.71 -3.17
N ALA A 451 26.29 10.83 -3.55
CA ALA A 451 26.41 11.27 -4.95
C ALA A 451 27.11 10.28 -5.89
N ASN A 452 27.99 9.43 -5.37
CA ASN A 452 28.76 8.46 -6.17
C ASN A 452 28.05 7.10 -6.36
N LYS A 453 26.87 6.88 -5.77
CA LYS A 453 26.13 5.63 -5.86
C LYS A 453 25.34 5.62 -7.19
N LYS A 454 25.52 4.58 -8.00
CA LYS A 454 24.69 4.34 -9.18
C LYS A 454 23.61 3.31 -8.84
N VAL A 455 22.37 3.66 -9.11
CA VAL A 455 21.24 2.75 -8.96
C VAL A 455 20.94 2.09 -10.29
N THR A 456 21.00 0.75 -10.34
CA THR A 456 20.56 -0.05 -11.46
C THR A 456 19.22 -0.73 -11.16
N THR A 457 19.12 -1.35 -9.99
CA THR A 457 17.91 -1.93 -9.43
C THR A 457 18.01 -1.81 -7.92
N ARG A 458 16.89 -1.63 -7.23
CA ARG A 458 16.88 -1.52 -5.77
C ARG A 458 16.67 -2.88 -5.11
N LYS A 459 17.42 -3.16 -4.06
CA LYS A 459 17.32 -4.41 -3.28
C LYS A 459 16.20 -4.31 -2.25
N ILE A 460 15.00 -4.30 -2.76
CA ILE A 460 13.76 -4.21 -1.99
C ILE A 460 12.71 -5.19 -2.50
N HIS A 461 11.70 -5.43 -1.69
CA HIS A 461 10.47 -6.13 -2.08
C HIS A 461 9.28 -5.22 -1.86
N VAL A 462 8.43 -5.11 -2.85
CA VAL A 462 7.09 -4.55 -2.69
C VAL A 462 6.22 -5.66 -2.11
N ILE A 463 5.85 -5.57 -0.86
CA ILE A 463 5.01 -6.57 -0.18
C ILE A 463 3.55 -6.33 -0.52
N TYR A 464 3.14 -5.07 -0.39
CA TYR A 464 1.81 -4.58 -0.67
C TYR A 464 1.92 -3.15 -1.19
N SER A 465 1.14 -2.84 -2.20
CA SER A 465 0.92 -1.48 -2.66
C SER A 465 -0.51 -1.39 -3.17
N GLY A 466 -1.34 -0.72 -2.40
CA GLY A 466 -2.78 -0.56 -2.63
C GLY A 466 -3.12 0.62 -3.52
N GLY A 467 -4.29 1.20 -3.28
CA GLY A 467 -4.69 2.44 -3.95
C GLY A 467 -4.07 3.70 -3.35
N ASP A 468 -3.64 3.65 -2.11
CA ASP A 468 -3.19 4.79 -1.31
C ASP A 468 -2.09 4.46 -0.31
N ASP A 469 -1.87 3.21 0.03
CA ASP A 469 -0.87 2.78 0.99
C ASP A 469 0.14 1.79 0.38
N VAL A 470 1.35 1.80 0.95
CA VAL A 470 2.42 0.88 0.56
C VAL A 470 3.10 0.28 1.78
N PHE A 471 3.52 -0.98 1.63
CA PHE A 471 4.37 -1.67 2.57
C PHE A 471 5.56 -2.31 1.82
N LEU A 472 6.75 -1.80 2.09
CA LEU A 472 7.99 -2.18 1.40
C LEU A 472 9.01 -2.71 2.42
N VAL A 473 9.81 -3.68 1.98
CA VAL A 473 10.88 -4.27 2.80
C VAL A 473 12.14 -4.38 1.96
N GLY A 474 13.30 -4.03 2.50
CA GLY A 474 14.53 -4.09 1.73
C GLY A 474 15.80 -3.69 2.48
N ALA A 475 16.87 -3.48 1.75
CA ALA A 475 18.06 -2.81 2.25
C ALA A 475 17.67 -1.41 2.75
N TRP A 476 17.96 -1.10 4.00
CA TRP A 476 17.41 0.09 4.68
C TRP A 476 17.74 1.40 3.97
N ASP A 477 18.94 1.51 3.43
CA ASP A 477 19.42 2.69 2.73
C ASP A 477 18.76 2.86 1.36
N GLU A 478 18.66 1.80 0.57
CA GLU A 478 17.95 1.82 -0.70
C GLU A 478 16.44 2.05 -0.54
N LEU A 479 15.88 1.61 0.58
CA LEU A 479 14.48 1.81 0.91
C LEU A 479 14.19 3.28 1.28
N LEU A 480 15.09 3.95 2.00
CA LEU A 480 14.98 5.39 2.27
C LEU A 480 15.07 6.22 0.97
N GLU A 481 16.01 5.86 0.11
CA GLU A 481 16.18 6.50 -1.21
C GLU A 481 14.91 6.33 -2.08
N LEU A 482 14.34 5.12 -2.12
CA LEU A 482 13.08 4.87 -2.85
C LEU A 482 11.89 5.63 -2.24
N ALA A 483 11.83 5.75 -0.92
CA ALA A 483 10.76 6.50 -0.26
C ALA A 483 10.75 7.98 -0.68
N ILE A 484 11.94 8.58 -0.84
CA ILE A 484 12.10 9.93 -1.39
C ILE A 484 11.65 9.98 -2.86
N ASP A 485 12.09 9.03 -3.70
CA ASP A 485 11.65 8.94 -5.10
C ASP A 485 10.12 8.88 -5.22
N ILE A 486 9.47 8.04 -4.39
CA ILE A 486 8.00 7.88 -4.41
C ILE A 486 7.32 9.20 -4.05
N ARG A 487 7.79 9.87 -2.98
CA ARG A 487 7.20 11.16 -2.56
C ARG A 487 7.38 12.25 -3.61
N GLU A 488 8.58 12.40 -4.16
CA GLU A 488 8.85 13.42 -5.18
C GLU A 488 8.03 13.18 -6.44
N LYS A 489 7.90 11.93 -6.87
CA LYS A 489 7.08 11.58 -8.03
C LYS A 489 5.59 11.77 -7.78
N LEU A 490 5.09 11.45 -6.58
CA LEU A 490 3.71 11.73 -6.21
C LEU A 490 3.45 13.25 -6.25
N ALA A 491 4.35 14.04 -5.70
CA ALA A 491 4.26 15.50 -5.70
C ALA A 491 4.27 16.06 -7.14
N GLU A 492 5.14 15.54 -8.02
CA GLU A 492 5.23 15.95 -9.42
C GLU A 492 3.95 15.63 -10.21
N VAL A 493 3.42 14.39 -10.11
CA VAL A 493 2.23 13.98 -10.87
C VAL A 493 0.94 14.62 -10.35
N THR A 494 0.92 15.06 -9.09
CA THR A 494 -0.24 15.69 -8.46
C THR A 494 -0.10 17.20 -8.27
N ASP A 495 0.94 17.81 -8.84
CA ASP A 495 1.25 19.25 -8.67
C ASP A 495 1.26 19.67 -7.18
N ASN A 496 1.87 18.86 -6.33
CA ASN A 496 1.91 19.02 -4.86
C ASN A 496 0.53 19.11 -4.18
N LYS A 497 -0.54 18.64 -4.84
CA LYS A 497 -1.90 18.67 -4.27
C LYS A 497 -2.20 17.48 -3.37
N ILE A 498 -1.52 16.38 -3.60
CA ILE A 498 -1.63 15.14 -2.81
C ILE A 498 -0.27 14.86 -2.20
N THR A 499 -0.26 14.66 -0.90
CA THR A 499 0.93 14.36 -0.11
C THR A 499 0.87 12.97 0.49
N MET A 500 1.99 12.48 1.02
CA MET A 500 2.05 11.21 1.72
C MET A 500 2.89 11.31 2.97
N SER A 501 2.51 10.54 3.98
CA SER A 501 3.29 10.39 5.21
C SER A 501 3.79 8.96 5.37
N ALA A 502 5.00 8.80 5.92
CA ALA A 502 5.67 7.51 5.98
C ALA A 502 6.35 7.26 7.33
N GLY A 503 6.44 5.98 7.69
CA GLY A 503 7.29 5.48 8.76
C GLY A 503 8.31 4.48 8.22
N LEU A 504 9.60 4.69 8.52
CA LEU A 504 10.70 3.80 8.15
C LEU A 504 11.48 3.37 9.38
N ALA A 505 11.53 2.06 9.64
CA ALA A 505 12.26 1.48 10.75
C ALA A 505 13.27 0.42 10.31
N LEU A 506 14.25 0.16 11.16
CA LEU A 506 15.35 -0.76 10.93
C LEU A 506 15.27 -1.94 11.88
N PHE A 507 15.27 -3.16 11.34
CA PHE A 507 15.10 -4.38 12.12
C PHE A 507 16.21 -5.41 11.87
N SER A 508 16.36 -6.33 12.82
CA SER A 508 17.04 -7.59 12.52
C SER A 508 16.18 -8.41 11.53
N PRO A 509 16.75 -9.11 10.55
CA PRO A 509 15.97 -9.94 9.63
C PRO A 509 15.10 -10.99 10.33
N SER A 510 15.52 -11.46 11.49
CA SER A 510 14.79 -12.43 12.31
C SER A 510 13.71 -11.82 13.21
N TYR A 511 13.52 -10.49 13.19
CA TYR A 511 12.49 -9.83 14.01
C TYR A 511 11.09 -10.21 13.51
N PRO A 512 10.10 -10.41 14.41
CA PRO A 512 8.75 -10.80 13.99
C PRO A 512 8.09 -9.77 13.07
N VAL A 513 7.59 -10.20 11.92
CA VAL A 513 7.01 -9.32 10.89
C VAL A 513 5.80 -8.55 11.42
N SER A 514 4.96 -9.18 12.24
CA SER A 514 3.82 -8.51 12.88
C SER A 514 4.26 -7.30 13.73
N GLN A 515 5.39 -7.42 14.43
CA GLN A 515 5.96 -6.32 15.22
C GLN A 515 6.62 -5.26 14.33
N MET A 516 7.28 -5.67 13.22
CA MET A 516 7.79 -4.73 12.23
C MET A 516 6.65 -3.86 11.69
N ALA A 517 5.54 -4.46 11.28
CA ALA A 517 4.38 -3.76 10.76
C ALA A 517 3.71 -2.84 11.82
N ALA A 518 3.63 -3.30 13.08
CA ALA A 518 3.07 -2.49 14.16
C ALA A 518 3.94 -1.25 14.44
N ILE A 519 5.26 -1.42 14.55
CA ILE A 519 6.19 -0.31 14.85
C ILE A 519 6.20 0.69 13.68
N THR A 520 6.26 0.23 12.42
CA THR A 520 6.22 1.12 11.27
C THR A 520 4.89 1.83 11.12
N GLY A 521 3.78 1.20 11.50
CA GLY A 521 2.46 1.85 11.57
C GLY A 521 2.40 2.97 12.64
N LEU A 522 3.04 2.77 13.79
CA LEU A 522 3.16 3.83 14.80
C LEU A 522 4.04 4.99 14.30
N LEU A 523 5.11 4.72 13.56
CA LEU A 523 5.93 5.76 12.94
C LEU A 523 5.18 6.52 11.85
N GLU A 524 4.42 5.83 11.00
CA GLU A 524 3.52 6.46 10.02
C GLU A 524 2.52 7.39 10.73
N SER A 525 1.93 6.95 11.83
CA SER A 525 1.04 7.78 12.63
C SER A 525 1.76 9.01 13.19
N ALA A 526 2.98 8.86 13.71
CA ALA A 526 3.78 9.98 14.19
C ALA A 526 4.13 10.99 13.07
N ALA A 527 4.36 10.50 11.84
CA ALA A 527 4.53 11.36 10.68
C ALA A 527 3.24 12.10 10.29
N LYS A 528 2.08 11.45 10.39
CA LYS A 528 0.77 12.07 10.15
C LYS A 528 0.35 13.07 11.23
N ASP A 529 0.86 12.93 12.44
CA ASP A 529 0.62 13.87 13.55
C ASP A 529 1.49 15.13 13.43
N ASN A 530 2.52 15.13 12.58
CA ASN A 530 3.29 16.33 12.29
C ASN A 530 2.42 17.38 11.56
N ASP A 531 2.51 18.65 11.96
CA ASP A 531 1.65 19.71 11.44
C ASP A 531 1.69 19.75 9.90
N GLY A 532 0.50 19.74 9.26
CA GLY A 532 0.34 19.70 7.81
C GLY A 532 0.75 18.37 7.15
N LYS A 533 1.07 17.31 7.91
CA LYS A 533 1.45 15.98 7.38
C LYS A 533 2.63 16.04 6.41
N ASP A 534 2.61 15.38 5.26
CA ASP A 534 3.70 15.35 4.25
C ASP A 534 5.07 15.10 4.89
N SER A 535 5.15 14.05 5.69
CA SER A 535 6.24 13.83 6.63
C SER A 535 6.74 12.40 6.64
N ILE A 536 7.95 12.21 7.13
CA ILE A 536 8.53 10.89 7.39
C ILE A 536 9.06 10.79 8.82
N ALA A 537 8.79 9.64 9.47
CA ALA A 537 9.37 9.27 10.74
C ALA A 537 10.38 8.14 10.56
N LEU A 538 11.59 8.30 11.10
CA LEU A 538 12.73 7.41 10.84
C LEU A 538 13.18 6.66 12.08
N PHE A 539 13.76 5.46 11.86
CA PHE A 539 14.56 4.62 12.74
C PHE A 539 13.81 3.92 13.88
N GLY A 540 12.79 4.50 14.46
CA GLY A 540 12.03 3.92 15.57
C GLY A 540 11.79 4.90 16.70
N PHE A 541 11.43 4.35 17.87
CA PHE A 541 11.12 5.10 19.07
C PHE A 541 12.26 4.96 20.08
N GLU A 542 12.61 6.06 20.71
CA GLU A 542 13.50 6.09 21.87
C GLU A 542 12.66 6.14 23.16
N THR A 543 13.13 5.51 24.22
CA THR A 543 12.55 5.68 25.55
C THR A 543 13.16 6.91 26.21
N ASN A 544 12.34 7.72 26.87
CA ASN A 544 12.85 8.83 27.68
C ASN A 544 13.74 8.29 28.83
N SER A 545 14.49 9.19 29.49
CA SER A 545 15.39 8.85 30.61
C SER A 545 14.68 8.16 31.78
N ASN A 546 13.35 8.26 31.88
CA ASN A 546 12.55 7.65 32.92
C ASN A 546 11.90 6.32 32.49
N GLY A 547 12.07 5.89 31.22
CA GLY A 547 11.54 4.64 30.71
C GLY A 547 10.04 4.59 30.44
N GLU A 548 9.34 5.71 30.62
CA GLU A 548 7.86 5.78 30.61
C GLU A 548 7.27 6.24 29.27
N GLU A 549 8.02 6.95 28.43
CA GLU A 549 7.51 7.54 27.20
C GLU A 549 8.36 7.11 25.98
N ARG A 550 7.67 6.69 24.89
CA ARG A 550 8.29 6.44 23.61
C ARG A 550 8.22 7.70 22.75
N ILE A 551 9.36 8.27 22.44
CA ILE A 551 9.47 9.50 21.64
C ILE A 551 10.06 9.14 20.28
N CYS A 552 9.40 9.53 19.18
CA CYS A 552 9.97 9.51 17.85
C CYS A 552 10.70 10.84 17.60
N ARG A 553 12.04 10.87 17.69
CA ARG A 553 12.82 12.10 17.51
C ARG A 553 13.01 12.47 16.04
N HIS A 554 13.03 11.50 15.15
CA HIS A 554 13.42 11.69 13.75
C HIS A 554 12.17 11.82 12.85
N VAL A 555 11.32 12.79 13.15
CA VAL A 555 10.14 13.15 12.32
C VAL A 555 10.44 14.44 11.57
N TYR A 556 10.29 14.42 10.26
CA TYR A 556 10.60 15.53 9.37
C TYR A 556 9.52 15.68 8.31
N LYS A 557 9.28 16.92 7.84
CA LYS A 557 8.74 17.12 6.51
C LYS A 557 9.69 16.51 5.48
N TRP A 558 9.18 16.03 4.37
CA TRP A 558 10.06 15.48 3.33
C TRP A 558 11.09 16.51 2.83
N GLU A 559 10.70 17.75 2.62
CA GLU A 559 11.60 18.84 2.26
C GLU A 559 12.67 19.09 3.33
N GLU A 560 12.29 19.08 4.62
CA GLU A 560 13.26 19.23 5.71
C GLU A 560 14.25 18.05 5.76
N LEU A 561 13.82 16.84 5.48
CA LEU A 561 14.72 15.69 5.40
C LEU A 561 15.73 15.85 4.27
N ILE A 562 15.25 16.26 3.09
CA ILE A 562 16.09 16.42 1.89
C ILE A 562 17.02 17.61 2.08
N ASP A 563 16.46 18.81 2.25
CA ASP A 563 17.24 20.06 2.23
C ASP A 563 18.10 20.23 3.48
N ASN A 564 17.54 19.99 4.66
CA ASN A 564 18.21 20.29 5.90
C ASN A 564 19.06 19.11 6.42
N VAL A 565 18.57 17.87 6.40
CA VAL A 565 19.33 16.72 6.90
C VAL A 565 20.34 16.22 5.87
N ILE A 566 19.91 16.01 4.62
CA ILE A 566 20.77 15.39 3.60
C ILE A 566 21.64 16.44 2.92
N GLU A 567 21.07 17.46 2.29
CA GLU A 567 21.83 18.42 1.49
C GLU A 567 22.68 19.35 2.36
N ASP A 568 22.14 19.92 3.44
CA ASP A 568 22.92 20.84 4.28
C ASP A 568 23.86 20.08 5.22
N LYS A 569 23.39 19.16 6.07
CA LYS A 569 24.23 18.55 7.11
C LYS A 569 25.06 17.39 6.58
N LEU A 570 24.44 16.42 5.91
CA LEU A 570 25.14 15.19 5.51
C LEU A 570 26.16 15.50 4.39
N TYR A 571 25.79 16.28 3.37
CA TYR A 571 26.72 16.62 2.29
C TYR A 571 27.82 17.58 2.75
N THR A 572 27.53 18.51 3.67
CA THR A 572 28.59 19.33 4.28
C THR A 572 29.58 18.46 5.03
N LEU A 573 29.12 17.49 5.83
CA LEU A 573 30.00 16.54 6.52
C LEU A 573 30.81 15.69 5.52
N ASP A 574 30.20 15.25 4.41
CA ASP A 574 30.89 14.51 3.35
C ASP A 574 31.99 15.36 2.66
N GLN A 575 31.76 16.65 2.47
CA GLN A 575 32.75 17.56 1.89
C GLN A 575 33.93 17.84 2.84
N LEU A 576 33.67 17.97 4.13
CA LEU A 576 34.67 18.38 5.12
C LEU A 576 35.49 17.20 5.71
N PHE A 577 34.93 16.01 5.66
CA PHE A 577 35.53 14.83 6.29
C PHE A 577 35.80 13.69 5.29
N VAL A 578 36.87 12.96 5.54
CA VAL A 578 37.05 11.61 4.97
C VAL A 578 36.18 10.65 5.75
N ILE A 579 35.13 10.17 5.14
CA ILE A 579 34.21 9.18 5.71
C ILE A 579 34.58 7.80 5.14
N PRO A 580 35.11 6.89 5.94
CA PRO A 580 35.62 5.61 5.44
C PRO A 580 34.57 4.80 4.71
N GLY A 581 34.84 4.50 3.44
CA GLY A 581 33.95 3.73 2.56
C GLY A 581 32.95 4.55 1.76
N ILE A 582 32.77 5.83 2.07
CA ILE A 582 31.84 6.73 1.37
C ILE A 582 32.60 7.60 0.35
N ASN A 583 33.66 8.26 0.81
CA ASN A 583 34.45 9.12 -0.06
C ASN A 583 35.94 8.79 -0.04
N GLU A 584 36.67 9.29 -1.02
CA GLU A 584 38.13 9.09 -1.10
C GLU A 584 38.88 9.98 -0.11
N ALA A 585 40.01 9.46 0.37
CA ALA A 585 40.90 10.20 1.24
C ALA A 585 41.55 11.38 0.49
N GLN A 586 41.33 12.60 0.96
CA GLN A 586 41.93 13.82 0.44
C GLN A 586 42.68 14.53 1.56
N PRO A 587 43.90 15.07 1.30
CA PRO A 587 44.67 15.77 2.30
C PRO A 587 43.98 16.97 2.92
N SER A 588 43.09 17.61 2.18
CA SER A 588 42.28 18.77 2.59
C SER A 588 41.10 18.45 3.51
N LYS A 589 40.73 17.16 3.63
CA LYS A 589 39.59 16.70 4.44
C LYS A 589 40.07 16.25 5.84
N LEU A 590 39.25 16.52 6.85
CA LEU A 590 39.45 15.99 8.21
C LEU A 590 39.14 14.48 8.22
N LYS A 591 39.78 13.74 9.13
CA LYS A 591 39.47 12.33 9.37
C LYS A 591 38.29 12.21 10.30
N LEU A 592 37.19 11.65 9.84
CA LEU A 592 36.00 11.37 10.64
C LEU A 592 36.20 10.04 11.39
N GLY A 593 36.60 10.12 12.65
CA GLY A 593 36.67 8.94 13.51
C GLY A 593 35.34 8.62 14.15
N LYS A 594 34.95 7.32 14.25
CA LYS A 594 33.72 6.86 14.92
C LYS A 594 33.49 7.50 16.29
N GLY A 595 34.56 7.61 17.11
CA GLY A 595 34.47 8.21 18.43
C GLY A 595 34.12 9.69 18.46
N LEU A 596 34.42 10.45 17.39
CA LEU A 596 33.99 11.83 17.25
C LEU A 596 32.49 11.91 17.00
N VAL A 597 31.99 11.11 16.06
CA VAL A 597 30.54 11.12 15.69
C VAL A 597 29.69 10.73 16.91
N TYR A 598 30.03 9.66 17.62
CA TYR A 598 29.30 9.26 18.83
C TYR A 598 29.33 10.35 19.93
N LYS A 599 30.47 11.01 20.16
CA LYS A 599 30.54 12.13 21.12
C LYS A 599 29.69 13.32 20.67
N LEU A 600 29.69 13.62 19.39
CA LEU A 600 28.88 14.69 18.86
C LEU A 600 27.36 14.37 19.03
N MET A 601 26.95 13.14 18.72
CA MET A 601 25.58 12.68 18.92
C MET A 601 25.15 12.78 20.38
N ASP A 602 25.98 12.31 21.31
CA ASP A 602 25.72 12.39 22.75
C ASP A 602 25.52 13.84 23.22
N LEU A 603 26.38 14.76 22.75
CA LEU A 603 26.29 16.19 23.06
C LEU A 603 25.04 16.82 22.46
N LEU A 604 24.67 16.47 21.21
CA LEU A 604 23.45 16.98 20.54
C LEU A 604 22.19 16.48 21.25
N GLN A 605 22.16 15.20 21.64
CA GLN A 605 21.05 14.66 22.45
C GLN A 605 20.92 15.38 23.78
N GLY A 606 22.05 15.69 24.45
CA GLY A 606 22.06 16.49 25.66
C GLY A 606 21.47 17.88 25.44
N ILE A 607 21.85 18.57 24.37
CA ILE A 607 21.33 19.91 24.03
C ILE A 607 19.82 19.84 23.77
N LEU A 608 19.36 18.88 23.00
CA LEU A 608 17.92 18.72 22.69
C LEU A 608 17.12 18.44 23.97
N ASN A 609 17.62 17.59 24.86
CA ASN A 609 16.98 17.32 26.15
C ASN A 609 16.95 18.54 27.07
N ASP A 610 18.05 19.32 27.15
CA ASP A 610 18.12 20.55 27.95
C ASP A 610 17.14 21.61 27.41
N ARG A 611 16.98 21.73 26.08
CA ARG A 611 15.99 22.64 25.46
C ARG A 611 14.57 22.25 25.84
N VAL A 612 14.18 20.99 25.71
CA VAL A 612 12.85 20.49 26.09
C VAL A 612 12.55 20.77 27.58
N GLN A 613 13.58 20.70 28.45
CA GLN A 613 13.45 20.98 29.88
C GLN A 613 13.59 22.47 30.24
N GLY A 614 13.76 23.37 29.25
CA GLY A 614 13.97 24.79 29.51
C GLY A 614 15.28 25.14 30.23
N LYS A 615 16.28 24.24 30.18
CA LYS A 615 17.57 24.42 30.81
C LYS A 615 18.55 25.18 29.91
N HIS A 616 19.58 25.80 30.54
CA HIS A 616 20.65 26.45 29.79
C HIS A 616 21.50 25.42 29.02
N ILE A 617 21.70 25.67 27.73
CA ILE A 617 22.51 24.82 26.86
C ILE A 617 23.97 24.89 27.22
N ASN A 618 24.62 23.76 27.49
CA ASN A 618 26.03 23.69 27.75
C ASN A 618 26.86 23.58 26.47
N VAL A 619 27.09 24.70 25.80
CA VAL A 619 27.87 24.79 24.56
C VAL A 619 29.38 24.54 24.81
N ALA A 620 29.86 24.74 26.05
CA ALA A 620 31.28 24.60 26.37
C ALA A 620 31.86 23.21 26.06
N ARG A 621 31.07 22.16 26.22
CA ARG A 621 31.47 20.78 25.88
C ARG A 621 31.71 20.58 24.38
N ILE A 622 30.85 21.19 23.53
CA ILE A 622 31.04 21.16 22.08
C ILE A 622 32.30 21.94 21.71
N LEU A 623 32.46 23.16 22.22
CA LEU A 623 33.68 23.97 21.98
C LEU A 623 34.93 23.23 22.37
N TYR A 624 34.93 22.53 23.49
CA TYR A 624 36.05 21.68 23.92
C TYR A 624 36.33 20.51 22.96
N LEU A 625 35.26 19.86 22.46
CA LEU A 625 35.39 18.81 21.46
C LEU A 625 36.01 19.34 20.16
N LEU A 626 35.57 20.53 19.69
CA LEU A 626 36.07 21.17 18.50
C LEU A 626 37.54 21.59 18.67
N ALA A 627 37.89 22.19 19.81
CA ALA A 627 39.28 22.57 20.09
C ALA A 627 40.29 21.40 20.06
N ARG A 628 39.84 20.21 20.46
CA ARG A 628 40.65 18.98 20.35
C ARG A 628 40.85 18.45 18.94
N LEU A 629 40.05 18.88 17.99
CA LEU A 629 40.13 18.50 16.56
C LEU A 629 41.01 19.44 15.78
N GLU A 630 41.42 20.59 16.35
CA GLU A 630 42.15 21.62 15.65
C GLU A 630 43.49 21.08 15.09
N PRO A 631 43.64 20.98 13.76
CA PRO A 631 44.91 20.60 13.16
C PRO A 631 45.90 21.77 13.23
N LYS A 632 47.16 21.54 12.97
CA LYS A 632 48.15 22.62 12.90
C LYS A 632 47.81 23.58 11.75
N LYS A 633 48.08 24.88 11.93
CA LYS A 633 47.69 25.93 10.95
C LYS A 633 48.20 25.72 9.52
N HIS A 634 49.29 24.97 9.36
CA HIS A 634 49.85 24.62 8.03
C HIS A 634 49.33 23.27 7.47
N ASP A 635 48.47 22.60 8.20
CA ASP A 635 47.84 21.35 7.76
C ASP A 635 46.84 21.65 6.62
N PRO A 636 46.89 20.89 5.52
CA PRO A 636 45.91 21.06 4.43
C PRO A 636 44.43 20.98 4.85
N ALA A 637 44.12 20.24 5.93
CA ALA A 637 42.79 20.10 6.48
C ALA A 637 42.35 21.27 7.39
N TYR A 638 43.19 22.27 7.62
CA TYR A 638 42.83 23.40 8.49
C TYR A 638 41.66 24.24 7.97
N GLY A 639 41.54 24.36 6.65
CA GLY A 639 40.39 25.02 6.01
C GLY A 639 39.07 24.28 6.30
N SER A 640 39.06 22.96 6.13
CA SER A 640 37.88 22.12 6.44
C SER A 640 37.53 22.15 7.93
N TYR A 641 38.55 22.21 8.82
CA TYR A 641 38.30 22.39 10.23
C TYR A 641 37.57 23.70 10.55
N LYS A 642 38.02 24.83 9.99
CA LYS A 642 37.37 26.13 10.20
C LYS A 642 35.92 26.10 9.72
N ASN A 643 35.68 25.54 8.53
CA ASN A 643 34.36 25.45 7.98
C ASN A 643 33.43 24.57 8.87
N PHE A 644 33.99 23.47 9.40
CA PHE A 644 33.26 22.62 10.35
C PHE A 644 32.89 23.36 11.63
N VAL A 645 33.84 24.11 12.24
CA VAL A 645 33.59 24.91 13.45
C VAL A 645 32.48 25.93 13.20
N THR A 646 32.53 26.60 12.06
CA THR A 646 31.49 27.58 11.66
C THR A 646 30.14 26.90 11.48
N ALA A 647 30.08 25.77 10.77
CA ALA A 647 28.87 25.02 10.55
C ALA A 647 28.23 24.55 11.87
N ILE A 648 29.02 23.93 12.76
CA ILE A 648 28.55 23.51 14.08
C ILE A 648 28.04 24.69 14.90
N HIS A 649 28.72 25.83 14.89
CA HIS A 649 28.29 27.02 15.62
C HIS A 649 26.89 27.49 15.10
N THR A 650 26.67 27.44 13.81
CA THR A 650 25.36 27.79 13.21
C THR A 650 24.29 26.75 13.58
N TRP A 651 24.58 25.48 13.38
CA TRP A 651 23.58 24.41 13.54
C TRP A 651 23.13 24.15 14.99
N ILE A 652 23.96 24.47 15.98
CA ILE A 652 23.54 24.31 17.39
C ILE A 652 22.67 25.47 17.90
N GLN A 653 22.45 26.54 17.09
CA GLN A 653 21.63 27.69 17.51
C GLN A 653 20.13 27.33 17.55
N THR A 654 19.67 26.49 16.65
CA THR A 654 18.26 26.11 16.55
C THR A 654 18.03 24.64 16.98
N GLU A 655 16.83 24.32 17.41
CA GLU A 655 16.42 22.95 17.70
C GLU A 655 16.34 22.12 16.43
N VAL A 656 15.80 22.73 15.36
CA VAL A 656 15.63 22.09 14.06
C VAL A 656 16.98 21.64 13.50
N ASP A 657 17.97 22.50 13.48
CA ASP A 657 19.30 22.17 12.97
C ASP A 657 20.04 21.17 13.87
N CYS A 658 19.93 21.28 15.20
CA CYS A 658 20.47 20.28 16.12
C CYS A 658 19.91 18.89 15.85
N LYS A 659 18.59 18.79 15.66
CA LYS A 659 17.90 17.55 15.36
C LYS A 659 18.33 17.01 13.99
N ALA A 660 18.41 17.86 12.96
CA ALA A 660 18.87 17.49 11.62
C ALA A 660 20.32 16.98 11.63
N LEU A 661 21.22 17.66 12.35
CA LEU A 661 22.61 17.22 12.53
C LEU A 661 22.70 15.87 13.24
N LEU A 662 21.90 15.65 14.29
CA LEU A 662 21.84 14.37 14.99
C LEU A 662 21.41 13.24 14.03
N THR A 663 20.42 13.49 13.15
CA THR A 663 19.97 12.52 12.16
C THR A 663 21.04 12.25 11.10
N ALA A 664 21.71 13.27 10.60
CA ALA A 664 22.84 13.11 9.68
C ALA A 664 23.98 12.30 10.31
N CYS A 665 24.31 12.54 11.59
CA CYS A 665 25.27 11.73 12.32
C CYS A 665 24.83 10.26 12.47
N ASN A 666 23.54 10.00 12.73
CA ASN A 666 23.00 8.63 12.76
C ASN A 666 23.19 7.92 11.41
N LEU A 667 22.85 8.58 10.31
CA LEU A 667 23.06 8.04 8.97
C LEU A 667 24.53 7.69 8.73
N ILE A 668 25.45 8.60 9.05
CA ILE A 668 26.90 8.35 8.92
C ILE A 668 27.33 7.13 9.76
N VAL A 669 26.87 7.04 11.02
CA VAL A 669 27.20 5.90 11.90
C VAL A 669 26.66 4.60 11.30
N TYR A 670 25.45 4.60 10.76
CA TYR A 670 24.87 3.42 10.15
C TYR A 670 25.66 2.93 8.93
N TYR A 671 26.24 3.84 8.15
CA TYR A 671 27.13 3.49 7.05
C TYR A 671 28.55 3.08 7.47
N MET A 672 29.10 3.69 8.55
CA MET A 672 30.48 3.45 8.98
C MET A 672 30.64 2.25 9.92
N ARG A 673 29.57 1.71 10.47
CA ARG A 673 29.65 0.63 11.47
C ARG A 673 30.17 -0.65 10.82
N GLU A 674 31.28 -1.20 11.36
CA GLU A 674 31.76 -2.51 10.95
C GLU A 674 30.90 -3.59 11.60
N THR A 675 30.44 -4.53 10.82
CA THR A 675 29.82 -5.77 11.30
C THR A 675 30.96 -6.76 11.59
N LYS A 676 31.18 -7.07 12.87
CA LYS A 676 32.04 -8.19 13.27
C LYS A 676 31.29 -9.50 13.08
#